data_a2f2f02fc20f23e56b0fc1346d9f9751
#
_entry.id   a2f2f02fc20f23e56b0fc1346d9f9751
#
_cell.length_a   1.000
_cell.length_b   1.000
_cell.length_c   1.000
_cell.angle_alpha   90.00
_cell.angle_beta   90.00
_cell.angle_gamma   90.00
#
_symmetry.space_group_name_H-M   'P 1'
#
loop_
_entity.id
_entity.type
_entity.pdbx_description
1 polymer ?
#
loop_
_entity_poly.entity_id
_entity_poly.type
_entity_poly.pdbx_seq_one_letter_code
_entity_poly.pdbx_strand_id
1 'polypeptide(L)'
;MKRTSASRAILTAFITTIAAIVVWLSTSSVPIASADTTAASITSAQATQPYTYTLYLPVVARPYAWRLQLPPLITPWTYDVSPTNARPEYPRPQMTRDQWLNLNGEWEFASGALYSSPPFSQTLPETILVPYPVESGLSGIMRQEATMWYRRTFRVPPAWNGQRLMLNFDAVDWETTVYLNGQFIGTHRGGYDSFSFDITHRWIDSDNELIVYVFDPTDDDNAPMGKQRLRSHTLWYSAVSGIWQTVWLEPVPFGHITRLDMTPDIDQHVLRLIVHGTGLTNETVEAIASINGTPIGSITGPIGTELQLPVSNLRLWSPDDPFLYDLEVRLKLGSSVTDRVGSYFGMRQIERAQLGRYQRPLLNHQFVFQQGVLDQGYWPDGLYTAPTDEALRHDIEIAKALGYNMIRKHVKVEPQRWYYWADRLGMLVWQDMPSMQDNYSPSLSDQDQFQIELREMIDEHRNAPSIVTWIIFNEAWGQFDTAQLTDIVKARDPSRLVDSASGWQDFYVGDVSDLHNYVEPNIPPPPLARLSAAGEYGGVGVRIDGHLWGTRGVSPEWQPDGAALSQRYIGLVDELHDAMLFNGLSVAIYTQINDIEEELNGWQTYDRAVIKAAPDPISVTQRHLLEASRALNAPYAHIAHWNFDDGQGYFAHDTGGQNYSGLLVNGPQWTTGLISGALHFDGIDDFVDIGHNLINTGADYTVAAWARLDRLDHDAAVLGQDGRHISAFKLHYFADSQLFAFTVAKADDLNAKGKTLHGSSSPQPNVWYFLTAVYDATSEQIKFYVNGALVDGDAFHSTWHAPGSLAIGRAKWNDHFIQFWPGAIDDIRVFDRVLSDAEILALYNR
;
A
#
# COMPACT_ATOMS: atom_id res chain seq x y z
N MET A 1 -46.09 26.07 31.79
CA MET A 1 -47.48 25.66 31.99
C MET A 1 -47.95 24.82 30.80
N LYS A 2 -48.42 23.60 31.09
CA LYS A 2 -49.21 22.67 30.25
C LYS A 2 -48.63 22.32 28.85
N ARG A 3 -48.02 21.11 28.60
CA ARG A 3 -48.62 19.75 28.42
C ARG A 3 -49.58 19.71 27.24
N THR A 4 -49.33 18.80 26.24
CA THR A 4 -49.70 17.35 26.29
C THR A 4 -49.12 16.70 25.01
N SER A 5 -48.40 15.58 25.10
CA SER A 5 -48.82 14.18 24.97
C SER A 5 -49.17 13.74 23.53
N ALA A 6 -48.19 13.10 22.86
CA ALA A 6 -48.42 12.07 21.83
C ALA A 6 -47.13 11.24 21.66
N SER A 7 -46.87 10.32 22.57
CA SER A 7 -45.79 9.32 22.43
C SER A 7 -46.09 8.13 23.33
N ARG A 8 -47.16 7.37 23.00
CA ARG A 8 -47.44 6.06 23.62
C ARG A 8 -48.37 5.22 22.71
N ALA A 9 -47.85 4.85 21.54
CA ALA A 9 -48.57 3.88 20.69
C ALA A 9 -47.69 3.13 19.66
N ILE A 10 -46.37 3.11 19.78
CA ILE A 10 -45.47 2.38 18.85
C ILE A 10 -44.52 1.39 19.58
N LEU A 11 -44.72 1.12 20.86
CA LEU A 11 -43.85 0.18 21.59
C LEU A 11 -44.52 -1.15 21.98
N THR A 12 -45.66 -1.50 21.36
CA THR A 12 -46.37 -2.75 21.70
C THR A 12 -46.48 -3.72 20.53
N ALA A 13 -45.94 -3.42 19.36
CA ALA A 13 -45.99 -4.29 18.18
C ALA A 13 -44.65 -4.98 17.83
N PHE A 14 -43.57 -4.74 18.59
CA PHE A 14 -42.23 -5.32 18.32
C PHE A 14 -41.79 -6.39 19.32
N ILE A 15 -42.57 -6.69 20.36
CA ILE A 15 -42.24 -7.68 21.40
C ILE A 15 -42.87 -9.04 21.16
N THR A 16 -43.82 -9.19 20.23
CA THR A 16 -44.54 -10.45 19.98
C THR A 16 -43.95 -11.33 18.88
N THR A 17 -42.90 -10.89 18.16
CA THR A 17 -42.30 -11.67 17.06
C THR A 17 -40.94 -12.29 17.44
N ILE A 18 -40.34 -11.91 18.57
CA ILE A 18 -39.06 -12.50 19.04
C ILE A 18 -39.28 -13.66 20.04
N ALA A 19 -40.47 -13.83 20.58
CA ALA A 19 -40.79 -14.91 21.53
C ALA A 19 -41.08 -16.27 20.87
N ALA A 20 -41.18 -16.37 19.55
CA ALA A 20 -41.46 -17.62 18.84
C ALA A 20 -40.25 -18.33 18.25
N ILE A 21 -39.04 -17.78 18.34
CA ILE A 21 -37.79 -18.37 17.82
C ILE A 21 -36.90 -18.91 18.95
N VAL A 22 -37.14 -18.56 20.21
CA VAL A 22 -36.32 -19.00 21.34
C VAL A 22 -36.80 -20.31 21.99
N VAL A 23 -37.92 -20.89 21.57
CA VAL A 23 -38.47 -22.13 22.18
C VAL A 23 -38.09 -23.41 21.41
N TRP A 24 -37.31 -23.33 20.32
CA TRP A 24 -36.91 -24.53 19.54
C TRP A 24 -35.44 -24.97 19.66
N LEU A 25 -34.67 -24.42 20.60
CA LEU A 25 -33.25 -24.76 20.82
C LEU A 25 -32.92 -25.22 22.26
N SER A 26 -33.90 -25.68 23.04
CA SER A 26 -33.64 -26.16 24.40
C SER A 26 -34.20 -27.53 24.70
N THR A 27 -34.08 -28.52 23.82
CA THR A 27 -34.18 -29.95 24.19
C THR A 27 -33.39 -30.83 23.23
N SER A 28 -32.05 -30.85 23.35
CA SER A 28 -31.26 -32.05 23.06
C SER A 28 -29.99 -32.03 23.92
N SER A 29 -30.13 -32.45 25.15
CA SER A 29 -29.02 -32.92 25.95
C SER A 29 -28.42 -34.16 25.29
N VAL A 30 -27.27 -34.07 24.68
CA VAL A 30 -26.46 -35.21 24.30
C VAL A 30 -25.64 -35.60 25.54
N PRO A 31 -25.77 -36.84 26.04
CA PRO A 31 -24.94 -37.30 27.12
C PRO A 31 -23.51 -37.52 26.60
N ILE A 32 -22.53 -37.09 27.39
CA ILE A 32 -21.13 -37.44 27.23
C ILE A 32 -21.03 -38.97 27.39
N ALA A 33 -20.90 -39.68 26.26
CA ALA A 33 -20.59 -41.10 26.26
C ALA A 33 -19.06 -41.23 26.27
N SER A 34 -18.57 -41.97 27.28
CA SER A 34 -17.23 -42.51 27.33
C SER A 34 -16.86 -43.20 26.01
N ALA A 35 -15.60 -43.05 25.63
CA ALA A 35 -15.05 -43.66 24.43
C ALA A 35 -15.25 -45.18 24.43
N ASP A 36 -16.22 -45.62 23.68
CA ASP A 36 -16.40 -47.03 23.31
C ASP A 36 -16.29 -47.14 21.80
N THR A 37 -15.53 -48.18 21.41
CA THR A 37 -15.18 -48.58 20.06
C THR A 37 -16.42 -48.64 19.13
N THR A 38 -16.48 -47.76 18.12
CA THR A 38 -17.48 -47.88 17.04
C THR A 38 -16.99 -48.83 15.95
N ALA A 39 -17.70 -49.98 15.80
CA ALA A 39 -17.52 -50.87 14.66
C ALA A 39 -18.39 -50.38 13.49
N ALA A 40 -17.77 -50.07 12.35
CA ALA A 40 -18.48 -49.79 11.11
C ALA A 40 -18.65 -51.07 10.30
N SER A 41 -19.88 -51.45 9.99
CA SER A 41 -20.16 -52.59 9.11
C SER A 41 -20.44 -52.11 7.67
N ILE A 42 -19.70 -52.66 6.72
CA ILE A 42 -19.95 -52.46 5.28
C ILE A 42 -20.67 -53.71 4.73
N THR A 43 -21.89 -53.56 4.24
CA THR A 43 -22.63 -54.62 3.52
C THR A 43 -22.48 -54.45 2.02
N SER A 44 -21.93 -55.44 1.32
CA SER A 44 -21.97 -55.53 -0.15
C SER A 44 -23.17 -56.38 -0.58
N ALA A 45 -23.96 -55.91 -1.50
CA ALA A 45 -25.18 -56.48 -2.01
C ALA A 45 -24.96 -57.45 -3.17
N GLN A 46 -24.11 -58.48 -3.05
CA GLN A 46 -24.09 -59.66 -3.93
C GLN A 46 -23.21 -60.76 -3.35
N ALA A 47 -23.68 -61.43 -2.30
CA ALA A 47 -23.21 -62.76 -1.92
C ALA A 47 -24.27 -63.47 -1.07
N THR A 48 -24.60 -64.71 -1.35
CA THR A 48 -25.62 -65.56 -0.75
C THR A 48 -25.27 -66.06 0.66
N GLN A 49 -24.32 -65.45 1.33
CA GLN A 49 -24.03 -65.54 2.78
C GLN A 49 -23.35 -64.26 3.28
N PRO A 50 -23.80 -63.66 4.37
CA PRO A 50 -23.16 -62.45 4.91
C PRO A 50 -21.94 -62.86 5.75
N TYR A 51 -20.74 -62.55 5.24
CA TYR A 51 -19.53 -62.55 6.06
C TYR A 51 -19.38 -61.17 6.64
N THR A 52 -19.51 -61.04 7.94
CA THR A 52 -19.20 -59.79 8.67
C THR A 52 -17.71 -59.81 9.01
N TYR A 53 -16.95 -58.95 8.35
CA TYR A 53 -15.56 -58.68 8.73
C TYR A 53 -15.55 -57.51 9.71
N THR A 54 -15.13 -57.72 10.93
CA THR A 54 -14.82 -56.65 11.88
C THR A 54 -13.38 -56.26 11.68
N LEU A 55 -13.17 -55.10 11.02
CA LEU A 55 -11.84 -54.53 10.85
C LEU A 55 -11.49 -53.77 12.14
N TYR A 56 -10.67 -54.35 12.98
CA TYR A 56 -10.03 -53.62 14.08
C TYR A 56 -8.87 -52.83 13.51
N LEU A 57 -9.08 -51.55 13.24
CA LEU A 57 -7.96 -50.63 13.10
C LEU A 57 -7.45 -50.30 14.51
N PRO A 58 -6.20 -50.61 14.84
CA PRO A 58 -5.66 -50.15 16.10
C PRO A 58 -5.62 -48.63 16.02
N VAL A 59 -6.49 -47.95 16.76
CA VAL A 59 -6.27 -46.52 17.12
C VAL A 59 -5.07 -46.56 18.03
N VAL A 60 -3.88 -46.41 17.46
CA VAL A 60 -2.71 -46.01 18.21
C VAL A 60 -2.97 -44.57 18.58
N ALA A 61 -3.57 -44.31 19.74
CA ALA A 61 -3.59 -43.02 20.34
C ALA A 61 -2.11 -42.62 20.52
N ARG A 62 -1.59 -41.77 19.63
CA ARG A 62 -0.30 -41.16 19.85
C ARG A 62 -0.45 -40.33 21.10
N PRO A 63 0.34 -40.54 22.19
CA PRO A 63 0.21 -39.78 23.42
C PRO A 63 0.51 -38.30 23.26
N TYR A 64 0.88 -37.83 22.08
CA TYR A 64 1.37 -36.51 21.75
C TYR A 64 0.72 -35.96 20.47
N ALA A 65 -0.60 -36.07 20.30
CA ALA A 65 -1.31 -35.37 19.23
C ALA A 65 -1.24 -33.85 19.45
N TRP A 66 -1.04 -33.06 18.40
CA TRP A 66 -1.14 -31.62 18.45
C TRP A 66 -2.44 -31.14 19.11
N ARG A 67 -2.33 -30.08 19.89
CA ARG A 67 -3.47 -29.41 20.52
C ARG A 67 -3.30 -27.92 20.44
N LEU A 68 -4.30 -27.23 19.87
CA LEU A 68 -4.38 -25.79 19.86
C LEU A 68 -4.21 -25.25 21.31
N GLN A 69 -3.29 -24.30 21.48
CA GLN A 69 -3.20 -23.48 22.67
C GLN A 69 -3.93 -22.16 22.39
N LEU A 70 -4.70 -21.66 23.35
CA LEU A 70 -5.47 -20.43 23.18
C LEU A 70 -4.71 -19.24 23.75
N PRO A 71 -4.22 -18.32 22.90
CA PRO A 71 -3.68 -17.05 23.34
C PRO A 71 -4.81 -16.12 23.85
N PRO A 72 -4.50 -14.93 24.39
CA PRO A 72 -5.53 -14.00 24.89
C PRO A 72 -6.59 -13.62 23.85
N LEU A 73 -6.22 -13.55 22.58
CA LEU A 73 -7.11 -13.28 21.43
C LEU A 73 -6.91 -14.33 20.34
N ILE A 74 -7.96 -14.62 19.62
CA ILE A 74 -7.94 -15.52 18.45
C ILE A 74 -8.66 -14.87 17.28
N THR A 75 -8.25 -15.22 16.06
CA THR A 75 -8.89 -14.74 14.83
C THR A 75 -10.10 -15.59 14.43
N PRO A 76 -10.97 -15.13 13.51
CA PRO A 76 -12.05 -15.95 12.96
C PRO A 76 -11.58 -17.26 12.32
N TRP A 77 -10.34 -17.34 11.86
CA TRP A 77 -9.76 -18.49 11.15
C TRP A 77 -9.05 -19.50 12.07
N THR A 78 -8.90 -19.24 13.35
CA THR A 78 -8.15 -20.10 14.30
C THR A 78 -8.60 -21.56 14.24
N TYR A 79 -9.91 -21.78 14.18
CA TYR A 79 -10.49 -23.14 14.19
C TYR A 79 -10.51 -23.82 12.81
N ASP A 80 -10.17 -23.13 11.76
CA ASP A 80 -9.98 -23.72 10.42
C ASP A 80 -8.63 -24.41 10.30
N VAL A 81 -7.69 -24.09 11.21
CA VAL A 81 -6.36 -24.69 11.26
C VAL A 81 -6.42 -26.09 11.88
N SER A 82 -5.79 -27.04 11.20
CA SER A 82 -5.69 -28.43 11.68
C SER A 82 -4.41 -29.07 11.11
N PRO A 83 -3.97 -30.24 11.65
CA PRO A 83 -2.83 -30.97 11.12
C PRO A 83 -2.90 -31.34 9.62
N THR A 84 -4.09 -31.40 9.06
CA THR A 84 -4.32 -31.71 7.64
C THR A 84 -4.63 -30.47 6.80
N ASN A 85 -4.73 -29.29 7.43
CA ASN A 85 -5.06 -28.02 6.79
C ASN A 85 -4.13 -26.88 7.30
N ALA A 86 -2.85 -27.20 7.54
CA ALA A 86 -1.84 -26.22 7.94
C ALA A 86 -1.15 -25.69 6.66
N ARG A 87 -1.63 -24.54 6.15
CA ARG A 87 -1.09 -23.89 4.92
C ARG A 87 -0.95 -24.91 3.77
N PRO A 88 -2.06 -25.39 3.20
CA PRO A 88 -2.03 -26.44 2.17
C PRO A 88 -1.66 -25.93 0.78
N GLU A 89 -1.60 -24.62 0.55
CA GLU A 89 -1.38 -23.99 -0.74
C GLU A 89 0.06 -24.15 -1.19
N TYR A 90 0.25 -24.19 -2.53
CA TYR A 90 1.59 -24.16 -3.11
C TYR A 90 2.30 -22.82 -2.79
N PRO A 91 3.52 -22.82 -2.24
CA PRO A 91 4.12 -21.63 -1.65
C PRO A 91 4.66 -20.60 -2.67
N ARG A 92 5.10 -21.03 -3.88
CA ARG A 92 5.76 -20.17 -4.90
C ARG A 92 4.87 -19.87 -6.11
N PRO A 93 3.91 -18.92 -6.04
CA PRO A 93 2.97 -18.67 -7.13
C PRO A 93 3.61 -18.22 -8.45
N GLN A 94 4.80 -17.62 -8.40
CA GLN A 94 5.54 -17.17 -9.59
C GLN A 94 6.55 -18.18 -10.12
N MET A 95 6.58 -19.40 -9.58
CA MET A 95 7.37 -20.51 -10.12
C MET A 95 6.70 -21.85 -9.78
N THR A 96 5.48 -22.05 -10.30
CA THR A 96 4.67 -23.23 -9.96
C THR A 96 5.13 -24.48 -10.68
N ARG A 97 5.06 -25.63 -9.97
CA ARG A 97 5.29 -26.98 -10.50
C ARG A 97 4.09 -27.88 -10.21
N ASP A 98 3.81 -28.79 -11.14
CA ASP A 98 2.65 -29.68 -11.03
C ASP A 98 2.80 -30.74 -9.92
N GLN A 99 4.04 -31.10 -9.57
CA GLN A 99 4.35 -32.14 -8.59
C GLN A 99 5.09 -31.53 -7.39
N TRP A 100 4.54 -31.73 -6.23
CA TRP A 100 5.13 -31.33 -4.96
C TRP A 100 4.49 -32.12 -3.80
N LEU A 101 5.13 -32.12 -2.65
CA LEU A 101 4.61 -32.73 -1.43
C LEU A 101 4.76 -31.76 -0.26
N ASN A 102 3.62 -31.30 0.27
CA ASN A 102 3.60 -30.45 1.46
C ASN A 102 4.05 -31.27 2.68
N LEU A 103 5.06 -30.78 3.40
CA LEU A 103 5.53 -31.36 4.66
C LEU A 103 5.01 -30.60 5.90
N ASN A 104 4.15 -29.59 5.75
CA ASN A 104 3.48 -28.98 6.88
C ASN A 104 2.60 -29.98 7.64
N GLY A 105 2.14 -29.61 8.81
CA GLY A 105 1.33 -30.45 9.69
C GLY A 105 2.06 -30.84 10.95
N GLU A 106 1.70 -31.97 11.58
CA GLU A 106 2.33 -32.41 12.82
C GLU A 106 3.79 -32.84 12.65
N TRP A 107 4.67 -32.24 13.43
CA TRP A 107 6.06 -32.67 13.60
C TRP A 107 6.29 -33.01 15.07
N GLU A 108 7.21 -33.94 15.35
CA GLU A 108 7.72 -34.14 16.69
C GLU A 108 8.66 -32.98 17.06
N PHE A 109 8.65 -32.59 18.31
CA PHE A 109 9.35 -31.40 18.80
C PHE A 109 10.03 -31.65 20.16
N ALA A 110 11.15 -30.99 20.37
CA ALA A 110 11.83 -30.92 21.68
C ALA A 110 12.64 -29.64 21.81
N SER A 111 12.65 -29.07 23.02
CA SER A 111 13.66 -28.06 23.39
C SER A 111 15.06 -28.67 23.22
N GLY A 112 15.97 -27.90 22.67
CA GLY A 112 17.39 -28.29 22.48
C GLY A 112 18.29 -27.70 23.55
N ALA A 113 19.49 -28.23 23.65
CA ALA A 113 20.60 -27.51 24.25
C ALA A 113 21.54 -27.05 23.12
N LEU A 114 22.14 -25.89 23.29
CA LEU A 114 23.06 -25.33 22.29
C LEU A 114 24.16 -26.37 21.94
N TYR A 115 24.32 -26.67 20.66
CA TYR A 115 25.24 -27.69 20.12
C TYR A 115 24.99 -29.10 20.62
N SER A 116 23.75 -29.45 21.00
CA SER A 116 23.38 -30.82 21.36
C SER A 116 23.47 -31.77 20.14
N SER A 117 23.69 -33.05 20.41
CA SER A 117 23.74 -34.06 19.35
C SER A 117 22.38 -34.30 18.75
N PRO A 118 22.27 -34.50 17.40
CA PRO A 118 20.98 -34.79 16.75
C PRO A 118 20.30 -36.05 17.31
N PRO A 119 19.01 -36.00 17.59
CA PRO A 119 18.24 -37.12 18.19
C PRO A 119 17.82 -38.16 17.12
N PHE A 120 18.77 -38.72 16.40
CA PHE A 120 18.52 -39.73 15.36
C PHE A 120 17.80 -40.94 15.89
N SER A 121 16.76 -41.38 15.18
CA SER A 121 15.93 -42.56 15.48
C SER A 121 15.28 -42.50 16.88
N GLN A 122 15.09 -41.31 17.43
CA GLN A 122 14.44 -41.06 18.71
C GLN A 122 13.13 -40.32 18.49
N THR A 123 12.08 -40.74 19.16
CA THR A 123 10.83 -39.98 19.24
C THR A 123 11.02 -38.77 20.15
N LEU A 124 10.64 -37.59 19.70
CA LEU A 124 10.68 -36.39 20.51
C LEU A 124 9.45 -36.29 21.42
N PRO A 125 9.56 -35.62 22.59
CA PRO A 125 8.55 -35.67 23.63
C PRO A 125 7.26 -34.88 23.35
N GLU A 126 7.31 -33.92 22.40
CA GLU A 126 6.19 -33.02 22.11
C GLU A 126 5.81 -33.07 20.64
N THR A 127 4.68 -32.45 20.30
CA THR A 127 4.20 -32.30 18.92
C THR A 127 3.96 -30.82 18.64
N ILE A 128 4.51 -30.33 17.53
CA ILE A 128 4.32 -28.97 17.03
C ILE A 128 3.59 -28.99 15.68
N LEU A 129 2.77 -27.99 15.40
CA LEU A 129 2.14 -27.80 14.10
C LEU A 129 2.98 -26.83 13.25
N VAL A 130 3.69 -27.37 12.25
CA VAL A 130 4.42 -26.58 11.24
C VAL A 130 3.41 -26.11 10.18
N PRO A 131 3.43 -24.86 9.72
CA PRO A 131 4.49 -23.87 9.87
C PRO A 131 4.13 -22.74 10.85
N TYR A 132 3.74 -23.04 12.06
CA TYR A 132 3.46 -22.00 13.05
C TYR A 132 4.61 -21.89 14.03
N PRO A 133 5.10 -20.64 14.30
CA PRO A 133 6.24 -20.43 15.19
C PRO A 133 5.97 -20.94 16.61
N VAL A 134 7.03 -21.34 17.29
CA VAL A 134 6.96 -22.04 18.59
C VAL A 134 6.15 -21.29 19.63
N GLU A 135 6.24 -19.95 19.64
CA GLU A 135 5.55 -19.07 20.59
C GLU A 135 4.05 -18.93 20.28
N SER A 136 3.61 -19.28 19.08
CA SER A 136 2.21 -19.10 18.66
C SER A 136 1.27 -20.13 19.29
N GLY A 137 0.00 -19.75 19.48
CA GLY A 137 -1.05 -20.68 19.91
C GLY A 137 -1.31 -21.81 18.90
N LEU A 138 -1.23 -21.50 17.61
CA LEU A 138 -1.42 -22.46 16.51
C LEU A 138 -0.33 -23.52 16.44
N SER A 139 0.89 -23.24 16.93
CA SER A 139 1.94 -24.27 17.02
C SER A 139 1.56 -25.41 17.97
N GLY A 140 0.78 -25.12 19.03
CA GLY A 140 0.47 -26.02 20.13
C GLY A 140 1.53 -26.05 21.24
N ILE A 141 2.62 -25.28 21.11
CA ILE A 141 3.72 -25.19 22.08
C ILE A 141 3.55 -23.93 22.95
N MET A 142 3.41 -22.75 22.35
CA MET A 142 3.11 -21.46 22.96
C MET A 142 4.06 -21.10 24.11
N ARG A 143 5.38 -21.19 23.86
CA ARG A 143 6.45 -20.77 24.76
C ARG A 143 7.70 -20.39 23.98
N GLN A 144 8.58 -19.59 24.58
CA GLN A 144 9.86 -19.21 24.00
C GLN A 144 10.88 -20.32 24.08
N GLU A 145 11.63 -20.54 23.00
CA GLU A 145 12.72 -21.52 22.89
C GLU A 145 13.85 -20.95 22.03
N ALA A 146 15.03 -20.80 22.62
CA ALA A 146 16.19 -20.34 21.85
C ALA A 146 16.83 -21.46 21.02
N THR A 147 16.62 -22.73 21.36
CA THR A 147 17.16 -23.89 20.67
C THR A 147 16.13 -25.00 20.59
N MET A 148 15.94 -25.58 19.41
CA MET A 148 14.87 -26.52 19.20
C MET A 148 15.21 -27.61 18.19
N TRP A 149 14.63 -28.78 18.39
CA TRP A 149 14.68 -29.91 17.50
C TRP A 149 13.30 -30.22 16.94
N TYR A 150 13.23 -30.33 15.62
CA TYR A 150 12.07 -30.79 14.89
C TYR A 150 12.39 -32.15 14.25
N ARG A 151 11.42 -33.06 14.25
CA ARG A 151 11.53 -34.36 13.59
C ARG A 151 10.26 -34.69 12.83
N ARG A 152 10.43 -35.10 11.56
CA ARG A 152 9.34 -35.56 10.70
C ARG A 152 9.72 -36.82 9.95
N THR A 153 8.78 -37.73 9.77
CA THR A 153 8.92 -38.84 8.84
C THR A 153 8.06 -38.60 7.61
N PHE A 154 8.57 -38.92 6.42
CA PHE A 154 7.86 -38.81 5.16
C PHE A 154 8.26 -39.91 4.18
N ARG A 155 7.40 -40.17 3.16
CA ARG A 155 7.70 -41.05 2.04
C ARG A 155 7.73 -40.27 0.75
N VAL A 156 8.73 -40.56 -0.10
CA VAL A 156 8.81 -39.99 -1.44
C VAL A 156 7.87 -40.82 -2.36
N PRO A 157 6.99 -40.17 -3.16
CA PRO A 157 6.14 -40.88 -4.11
C PRO A 157 6.98 -41.70 -5.11
N PRO A 158 6.67 -42.96 -5.34
CA PRO A 158 7.45 -43.81 -6.26
C PRO A 158 7.54 -43.25 -7.70
N ALA A 159 6.57 -42.45 -8.12
CA ALA A 159 6.59 -41.77 -9.42
C ALA A 159 7.72 -40.77 -9.61
N TRP A 160 8.40 -40.37 -8.52
CA TRP A 160 9.52 -39.41 -8.53
C TRP A 160 10.90 -40.10 -8.66
N ASN A 161 10.93 -41.45 -8.71
CA ASN A 161 12.20 -42.18 -8.91
C ASN A 161 12.91 -41.75 -10.18
N GLY A 162 14.22 -41.46 -10.05
CA GLY A 162 15.06 -41.04 -11.16
C GLY A 162 15.08 -39.53 -11.44
N GLN A 163 14.31 -38.75 -10.68
CA GLN A 163 14.40 -37.29 -10.68
C GLN A 163 15.30 -36.77 -9.54
N ARG A 164 15.75 -35.55 -9.61
CA ARG A 164 16.28 -34.86 -8.42
C ARG A 164 15.15 -34.58 -7.46
N LEU A 165 15.43 -34.59 -6.18
CA LEU A 165 14.48 -34.25 -5.14
C LEU A 165 15.01 -33.05 -4.33
N MET A 166 14.29 -31.95 -4.38
CA MET A 166 14.59 -30.74 -3.63
C MET A 166 13.76 -30.67 -2.36
N LEU A 167 14.43 -30.49 -1.22
CA LEU A 167 13.80 -30.16 0.06
C LEU A 167 13.86 -28.64 0.23
N ASN A 168 12.71 -28.01 0.34
CA ASN A 168 12.58 -26.56 0.38
C ASN A 168 12.00 -26.11 1.72
N PHE A 169 12.51 -25.01 2.23
CA PHE A 169 12.00 -24.24 3.36
C PHE A 169 11.73 -22.81 2.88
N ASP A 170 10.56 -22.26 3.18
CA ASP A 170 10.21 -20.91 2.79
C ASP A 170 10.83 -19.89 3.76
N ALA A 171 10.68 -20.10 5.07
CA ALA A 171 11.46 -19.37 6.07
C ALA A 171 11.55 -20.12 7.40
N VAL A 172 12.69 -19.98 8.07
CA VAL A 172 12.97 -20.53 9.41
C VAL A 172 13.79 -19.50 10.19
N ASP A 173 13.30 -19.05 11.33
CA ASP A 173 14.01 -18.09 12.19
C ASP A 173 14.80 -18.83 13.27
N TRP A 174 16.09 -18.76 13.32
CA TRP A 174 17.02 -18.01 12.52
C TRP A 174 18.13 -18.89 11.90
N GLU A 175 19.02 -19.59 12.71
CA GLU A 175 20.06 -20.49 12.21
C GLU A 175 19.56 -21.94 12.14
N THR A 176 19.54 -22.50 10.94
CA THR A 176 18.97 -23.82 10.67
C THR A 176 20.04 -24.82 10.31
N THR A 177 19.99 -26.04 10.88
CA THR A 177 20.79 -27.19 10.47
C THR A 177 19.88 -28.38 10.13
N VAL A 178 20.07 -28.96 8.96
CA VAL A 178 19.21 -30.01 8.43
C VAL A 178 19.94 -31.35 8.31
N TYR A 179 19.29 -32.42 8.76
CA TYR A 179 19.76 -33.81 8.65
C TYR A 179 18.67 -34.68 8.02
N LEU A 180 19.06 -35.63 7.17
CA LEU A 180 18.17 -36.62 6.58
C LEU A 180 18.77 -38.01 6.73
N ASN A 181 18.00 -38.97 7.29
CA ASN A 181 18.42 -40.35 7.51
C ASN A 181 19.79 -40.47 8.22
N GLY A 182 19.99 -39.67 9.27
CA GLY A 182 21.22 -39.63 10.06
C GLY A 182 22.40 -38.91 9.39
N GLN A 183 22.23 -38.30 8.23
CA GLN A 183 23.29 -37.60 7.50
C GLN A 183 23.04 -36.09 7.50
N PHE A 184 24.14 -35.33 7.70
CA PHE A 184 24.13 -33.88 7.56
C PHE A 184 23.83 -33.49 6.10
N ILE A 185 22.92 -32.54 5.91
CA ILE A 185 22.50 -32.03 4.60
C ILE A 185 23.08 -30.63 4.38
N GLY A 186 22.89 -29.71 5.32
CA GLY A 186 23.37 -28.35 5.20
C GLY A 186 22.90 -27.45 6.35
N THR A 187 23.30 -26.19 6.30
CA THR A 187 22.93 -25.12 7.21
C THR A 187 22.43 -23.93 6.42
N HIS A 188 21.61 -23.12 7.08
CA HIS A 188 21.15 -21.82 6.58
C HIS A 188 21.18 -20.78 7.72
N ARG A 189 21.36 -19.52 7.39
CA ARG A 189 21.22 -18.34 8.26
C ARG A 189 20.39 -17.28 7.55
N GLY A 190 19.37 -16.82 8.20
CA GLY A 190 18.40 -15.83 7.73
C GLY A 190 17.02 -16.22 8.21
N GLY A 191 16.27 -15.24 8.78
CA GLY A 191 14.97 -15.50 9.37
C GLY A 191 13.80 -15.37 8.37
N TYR A 192 14.05 -14.81 7.19
CA TYR A 192 12.98 -14.35 6.27
C TYR A 192 13.12 -14.85 4.85
N ASP A 193 14.26 -15.40 4.46
CA ASP A 193 14.55 -15.86 3.11
C ASP A 193 14.38 -17.37 2.95
N SER A 194 14.07 -17.80 1.73
CA SER A 194 13.87 -19.21 1.42
C SER A 194 15.20 -19.93 1.10
N PHE A 195 15.27 -21.21 1.42
CA PHE A 195 16.43 -22.04 1.11
C PHE A 195 16.05 -23.46 0.71
N SER A 196 16.92 -24.11 -0.06
CA SER A 196 16.67 -25.43 -0.60
C SER A 196 17.90 -26.33 -0.55
N PHE A 197 17.68 -27.63 -0.37
CA PHE A 197 18.73 -28.65 -0.40
C PHE A 197 18.39 -29.74 -1.42
N ASP A 198 19.38 -30.14 -2.24
CA ASP A 198 19.28 -31.33 -3.09
C ASP A 198 19.52 -32.59 -2.24
N ILE A 199 18.42 -33.35 -2.00
CA ILE A 199 18.45 -34.58 -1.20
C ILE A 199 18.42 -35.85 -2.06
N THR A 200 18.62 -35.75 -3.39
CA THR A 200 18.51 -36.83 -4.37
C THR A 200 19.24 -38.10 -3.96
N HIS A 201 20.42 -37.98 -3.37
CA HIS A 201 21.25 -39.14 -2.99
C HIS A 201 21.19 -39.47 -1.50
N ARG A 202 20.22 -38.91 -0.76
CA ARG A 202 20.10 -39.03 0.69
C ARG A 202 18.80 -39.69 1.13
N TRP A 203 17.74 -39.61 0.31
CA TRP A 203 16.47 -40.25 0.59
C TRP A 203 16.52 -41.79 0.28
N ILE A 204 15.63 -42.53 0.94
CA ILE A 204 15.48 -43.96 0.80
C ILE A 204 14.03 -44.32 0.41
N ASP A 205 13.87 -45.47 -0.26
CA ASP A 205 12.53 -45.96 -0.68
C ASP A 205 11.76 -46.62 0.49
N SER A 206 11.66 -45.88 1.58
CA SER A 206 10.90 -46.22 2.80
C SER A 206 10.61 -44.93 3.56
N ASP A 207 10.29 -45.03 4.86
CA ASP A 207 10.14 -43.85 5.71
C ASP A 207 11.50 -43.13 5.84
N ASN A 208 11.53 -41.87 5.44
CA ASN A 208 12.68 -40.99 5.59
C ASN A 208 12.55 -40.17 6.87
N GLU A 209 13.62 -40.08 7.65
CA GLU A 209 13.69 -39.29 8.87
C GLU A 209 14.35 -37.95 8.59
N LEU A 210 13.58 -36.87 8.66
CA LEU A 210 14.07 -35.49 8.58
C LEU A 210 14.17 -34.93 10.00
N ILE A 211 15.35 -34.41 10.33
CA ILE A 211 15.63 -33.71 11.59
C ILE A 211 16.13 -32.34 11.27
N VAL A 212 15.52 -31.33 11.89
CA VAL A 212 15.89 -29.93 11.78
C VAL A 212 16.23 -29.39 13.17
N TYR A 213 17.42 -28.82 13.29
CA TYR A 213 17.85 -28.05 14.45
C TYR A 213 17.73 -26.58 14.11
N VAL A 214 17.15 -25.81 15.04
CA VAL A 214 17.08 -24.37 14.90
C VAL A 214 17.63 -23.69 16.15
N PHE A 215 18.42 -22.67 15.96
CA PHE A 215 18.90 -21.74 16.97
C PHE A 215 18.43 -20.33 16.62
N ASP A 216 17.68 -19.73 17.52
CA ASP A 216 17.20 -18.36 17.41
C ASP A 216 17.40 -17.61 18.73
N PRO A 217 18.33 -16.68 18.80
CA PRO A 217 18.55 -15.83 19.98
C PRO A 217 17.59 -14.64 20.03
N THR A 218 16.79 -14.39 18.99
CA THR A 218 15.91 -13.21 18.85
C THR A 218 16.68 -11.90 19.13
N ASP A 219 16.31 -11.13 20.17
CA ASP A 219 16.94 -9.86 20.52
C ASP A 219 18.14 -10.00 21.50
N ASP A 220 18.61 -11.22 21.78
CA ASP A 220 19.90 -11.47 22.44
C ASP A 220 21.08 -11.45 21.44
N ASP A 221 20.84 -11.30 20.12
CA ASP A 221 21.84 -11.13 19.04
C ASP A 221 21.37 -9.98 18.10
N ASN A 222 22.11 -9.72 17.02
CA ASN A 222 21.90 -8.61 16.10
C ASN A 222 21.57 -9.03 14.67
N ALA A 223 20.87 -10.12 14.52
CA ALA A 223 20.30 -10.53 13.24
C ALA A 223 19.19 -9.55 12.80
N PRO A 224 18.85 -9.47 11.51
CA PRO A 224 17.60 -8.85 11.09
C PRO A 224 16.41 -9.56 11.72
N MET A 225 15.70 -8.89 12.65
CA MET A 225 14.64 -9.48 13.46
C MET A 225 13.32 -8.69 13.41
N GLY A 226 13.32 -7.51 12.77
CA GLY A 226 12.15 -6.65 12.79
C GLY A 226 11.81 -6.14 14.19
N LYS A 227 10.52 -6.21 14.56
CA LYS A 227 10.05 -5.75 15.89
C LYS A 227 9.97 -6.85 16.95
N GLN A 228 10.58 -7.97 16.72
CA GLN A 228 10.57 -9.11 17.67
C GLN A 228 11.32 -8.80 18.96
N ARG A 229 10.79 -9.23 20.10
CA ARG A 229 11.44 -9.16 21.41
C ARG A 229 11.08 -10.38 22.28
N LEU A 230 12.05 -10.91 22.99
CA LEU A 230 11.82 -11.93 24.02
C LEU A 230 10.90 -11.43 25.14
N ARG A 231 10.87 -10.11 25.34
CA ARG A 231 9.96 -9.44 26.27
C ARG A 231 9.21 -8.34 25.51
N SER A 232 8.08 -8.72 24.92
CA SER A 232 7.25 -7.76 24.20
C SER A 232 6.77 -6.64 25.12
N HIS A 233 6.70 -5.42 24.59
CA HIS A 233 6.23 -4.23 25.28
C HIS A 233 5.98 -3.08 24.31
N THR A 234 4.91 -2.34 24.50
CA THR A 234 4.55 -1.14 23.72
C THR A 234 4.47 -1.40 22.22
N LEU A 235 5.45 -0.95 21.45
CA LEU A 235 5.55 -1.11 19.98
C LEU A 235 6.52 -2.23 19.54
N TRP A 236 6.98 -3.06 20.49
CA TRP A 236 7.81 -4.22 20.27
C TRP A 236 7.04 -5.48 20.66
N TYR A 237 7.01 -6.49 19.80
CA TYR A 237 6.07 -7.59 19.86
C TYR A 237 6.73 -8.92 20.20
N SER A 238 5.90 -9.93 20.43
CA SER A 238 6.34 -11.28 20.77
C SER A 238 7.32 -11.83 19.75
N ALA A 239 8.32 -12.56 20.25
CA ALA A 239 9.31 -13.27 19.44
C ALA A 239 8.66 -14.32 18.55
N VAL A 240 9.34 -14.66 17.45
CA VAL A 240 8.94 -15.67 16.49
C VAL A 240 10.14 -16.54 16.19
N SER A 241 10.09 -17.80 16.59
CA SER A 241 11.24 -18.71 16.45
C SER A 241 10.87 -19.99 15.72
N GLY A 242 11.85 -20.55 15.01
CA GLY A 242 11.72 -21.84 14.33
C GLY A 242 11.09 -21.76 12.94
N ILE A 243 10.47 -22.88 12.52
CA ILE A 243 9.85 -22.98 11.19
C ILE A 243 8.53 -22.21 11.19
N TRP A 244 8.46 -21.07 10.49
CA TRP A 244 7.27 -20.23 10.45
C TRP A 244 6.66 -20.07 9.06
N GLN A 245 7.30 -20.64 8.00
CA GLN A 245 6.73 -20.74 6.66
C GLN A 245 6.82 -22.16 6.14
N THR A 246 6.21 -22.42 4.99
CA THR A 246 5.98 -23.78 4.43
C THR A 246 7.25 -24.57 4.21
N VAL A 247 7.20 -25.88 4.52
CA VAL A 247 8.23 -26.87 4.17
C VAL A 247 7.66 -27.85 3.15
N TRP A 248 8.40 -28.11 2.05
CA TRP A 248 7.90 -29.00 1.00
C TRP A 248 9.00 -29.71 0.21
N LEU A 249 8.59 -30.74 -0.53
CA LEU A 249 9.45 -31.44 -1.48
C LEU A 249 9.00 -31.19 -2.91
N GLU A 250 9.95 -31.07 -3.82
CA GLU A 250 9.71 -31.00 -5.26
C GLU A 250 10.63 -31.97 -6.03
N PRO A 251 10.06 -32.83 -6.90
CA PRO A 251 10.84 -33.55 -7.90
C PRO A 251 11.16 -32.57 -9.05
N VAL A 252 12.41 -32.53 -9.44
CA VAL A 252 12.86 -31.72 -10.58
C VAL A 252 13.72 -32.54 -11.53
N PRO A 253 13.73 -32.28 -12.83
CA PRO A 253 14.67 -32.91 -13.76
C PRO A 253 16.14 -32.61 -13.39
N PHE A 254 17.07 -33.35 -13.96
CA PHE A 254 18.51 -33.10 -13.72
C PHE A 254 18.90 -31.67 -14.13
N GLY A 255 18.54 -31.27 -15.35
CA GLY A 255 18.59 -29.85 -15.78
C GLY A 255 17.24 -29.22 -15.53
N HIS A 256 17.20 -28.19 -14.68
CA HIS A 256 15.95 -27.54 -14.29
C HIS A 256 16.10 -26.03 -14.05
N ILE A 257 14.95 -25.35 -14.16
CA ILE A 257 14.80 -23.91 -13.88
C ILE A 257 14.87 -23.71 -12.37
N THR A 258 15.71 -22.74 -11.95
CA THR A 258 15.90 -22.40 -10.53
C THR A 258 15.34 -21.04 -10.16
N ARG A 259 15.28 -20.09 -11.11
CA ARG A 259 14.77 -18.73 -10.88
C ARG A 259 14.37 -18.06 -12.20
N LEU A 260 13.41 -17.16 -12.13
CA LEU A 260 13.02 -16.24 -13.21
C LEU A 260 13.27 -14.81 -12.73
N ASP A 261 13.95 -13.99 -13.54
CA ASP A 261 14.02 -12.54 -13.33
C ASP A 261 13.17 -11.87 -14.40
N MET A 262 12.12 -11.17 -13.97
CA MET A 262 11.11 -10.56 -14.84
C MET A 262 11.09 -9.05 -14.65
N THR A 263 11.30 -8.30 -15.75
CA THR A 263 11.22 -6.83 -15.74
C THR A 263 10.34 -6.37 -16.91
N PRO A 264 9.13 -5.86 -16.64
CA PRO A 264 8.28 -5.31 -17.68
C PRO A 264 8.89 -4.04 -18.30
N ASP A 265 8.80 -3.92 -19.62
CA ASP A 265 9.11 -2.73 -20.39
C ASP A 265 7.86 -2.34 -21.16
N ILE A 266 7.13 -1.34 -20.60
CA ILE A 266 5.83 -0.94 -21.14
C ILE A 266 5.97 -0.11 -22.42
N ASP A 267 7.12 0.53 -22.62
CA ASP A 267 7.38 1.37 -23.80
C ASP A 267 7.69 0.52 -25.04
N GLN A 268 8.40 -0.60 -24.84
CA GLN A 268 8.72 -1.53 -25.92
C GLN A 268 7.68 -2.67 -26.03
N HIS A 269 6.69 -2.74 -25.14
CA HIS A 269 5.69 -3.80 -25.07
C HIS A 269 6.31 -5.19 -24.94
N VAL A 270 7.33 -5.33 -24.12
CA VAL A 270 8.01 -6.60 -23.88
C VAL A 270 8.15 -6.90 -22.38
N LEU A 271 8.16 -8.18 -22.03
CA LEU A 271 8.69 -8.64 -20.76
C LEU A 271 10.16 -9.02 -20.96
N ARG A 272 11.09 -8.31 -20.30
CA ARG A 272 12.50 -8.71 -20.20
C ARG A 272 12.59 -9.86 -19.23
N LEU A 273 13.02 -11.01 -19.68
CA LEU A 273 13.04 -12.26 -18.94
C LEU A 273 14.44 -12.88 -18.97
N ILE A 274 15.00 -13.14 -17.77
CA ILE A 274 16.19 -13.98 -17.63
C ILE A 274 15.76 -15.26 -16.91
N VAL A 275 16.07 -16.41 -17.52
CA VAL A 275 15.79 -17.72 -16.94
C VAL A 275 17.08 -18.33 -16.42
N HIS A 276 17.13 -18.59 -15.11
CA HIS A 276 18.26 -19.26 -14.46
C HIS A 276 17.97 -20.75 -14.32
N GLY A 277 19.02 -21.56 -14.36
CA GLY A 277 18.90 -23.00 -14.21
C GLY A 277 20.22 -23.69 -13.88
N THR A 278 20.13 -24.95 -13.46
CA THR A 278 21.28 -25.77 -13.08
C THR A 278 21.19 -27.14 -13.74
N GLY A 279 22.34 -27.87 -13.80
CA GLY A 279 22.40 -29.21 -14.37
C GLY A 279 22.14 -29.27 -15.88
N LEU A 280 22.31 -28.15 -16.59
CA LEU A 280 22.00 -27.99 -18.01
C LEU A 280 23.05 -28.60 -18.92
N THR A 281 22.64 -29.03 -20.11
CA THR A 281 23.55 -29.52 -21.15
C THR A 281 23.59 -28.62 -22.38
N ASN A 282 22.48 -28.54 -23.15
CA ASN A 282 22.36 -27.67 -24.32
C ASN A 282 20.87 -27.24 -24.49
N GLU A 283 20.17 -27.08 -23.39
CA GLU A 283 18.78 -26.65 -23.40
C GLU A 283 18.66 -25.20 -23.84
N THR A 284 17.53 -24.93 -24.51
CA THR A 284 17.07 -23.59 -24.80
C THR A 284 15.82 -23.29 -24.01
N VAL A 285 15.59 -22.02 -23.73
CA VAL A 285 14.35 -21.50 -23.11
C VAL A 285 13.30 -21.29 -24.20
N GLU A 286 12.07 -21.72 -23.96
CA GLU A 286 10.86 -21.26 -24.65
C GLU A 286 9.95 -20.62 -23.58
N ALA A 287 9.63 -19.32 -23.74
CA ALA A 287 8.70 -18.62 -22.86
C ALA A 287 7.45 -18.20 -23.63
N ILE A 288 6.28 -18.40 -23.04
CA ILE A 288 4.97 -18.16 -23.66
C ILE A 288 4.12 -17.33 -22.70
N ALA A 289 3.76 -16.12 -23.12
CA ALA A 289 2.77 -15.30 -22.43
C ALA A 289 1.37 -15.59 -22.94
N SER A 290 0.39 -15.68 -22.06
CA SER A 290 -1.00 -15.94 -22.42
C SER A 290 -2.01 -15.15 -21.58
N ILE A 291 -3.23 -15.04 -22.10
CA ILE A 291 -4.41 -14.50 -21.40
C ILE A 291 -5.49 -15.59 -21.45
N ASN A 292 -5.90 -16.07 -20.27
CA ASN A 292 -6.88 -17.14 -20.15
C ASN A 292 -6.53 -18.35 -21.05
N GLY A 293 -5.25 -18.74 -21.06
CA GLY A 293 -4.75 -19.85 -21.86
C GLY A 293 -4.58 -19.59 -23.36
N THR A 294 -4.88 -18.38 -23.83
CA THR A 294 -4.65 -17.99 -25.25
C THR A 294 -3.29 -17.30 -25.37
N PRO A 295 -2.33 -17.86 -26.12
CA PRO A 295 -1.03 -17.26 -26.33
C PRO A 295 -1.12 -15.86 -26.98
N ILE A 296 -0.37 -14.91 -26.44
CA ILE A 296 -0.28 -13.53 -26.95
C ILE A 296 1.14 -13.14 -27.37
N GLY A 297 2.13 -13.93 -26.97
CA GLY A 297 3.52 -13.74 -27.32
C GLY A 297 4.34 -14.97 -26.95
N SER A 298 5.44 -15.20 -27.66
CA SER A 298 6.42 -16.22 -27.32
C SER A 298 7.82 -15.83 -27.78
N ILE A 299 8.83 -16.37 -27.08
CA ILE A 299 10.23 -16.18 -27.41
C ILE A 299 11.00 -17.48 -27.16
N THR A 300 12.03 -17.74 -27.95
CA THR A 300 12.98 -18.85 -27.72
C THR A 300 14.40 -18.27 -27.74
N GLY A 301 15.24 -18.69 -26.80
CA GLY A 301 16.63 -18.24 -26.73
C GLY A 301 17.48 -18.99 -25.73
N PRO A 302 18.74 -18.58 -25.53
CA PRO A 302 19.63 -19.23 -24.61
C PRO A 302 19.24 -18.97 -23.14
N ILE A 303 19.54 -19.93 -22.26
CA ILE A 303 19.40 -19.74 -20.82
C ILE A 303 20.44 -18.77 -20.27
N GLY A 304 20.12 -18.05 -19.19
CA GLY A 304 21.00 -17.09 -18.54
C GLY A 304 21.22 -15.79 -19.32
N THR A 305 20.49 -15.58 -20.42
CA THR A 305 20.52 -14.33 -21.19
C THR A 305 19.15 -13.64 -21.15
N GLU A 306 19.16 -12.31 -21.24
CA GLU A 306 17.91 -11.55 -21.32
C GLU A 306 17.17 -11.85 -22.63
N LEU A 307 15.93 -12.28 -22.52
CA LEU A 307 14.99 -12.50 -23.60
C LEU A 307 13.92 -11.40 -23.57
N GLN A 308 13.55 -10.87 -24.71
CA GLN A 308 12.51 -9.85 -24.87
C GLN A 308 11.22 -10.53 -25.36
N LEU A 309 10.41 -11.01 -24.43
CA LEU A 309 9.14 -11.66 -24.73
C LEU A 309 8.11 -10.60 -25.14
N PRO A 310 7.63 -10.60 -26.40
CA PRO A 310 6.64 -9.62 -26.86
C PRO A 310 5.29 -9.82 -26.17
N VAL A 311 4.66 -8.72 -25.78
CA VAL A 311 3.32 -8.70 -25.18
C VAL A 311 2.38 -7.94 -26.11
N SER A 312 1.70 -8.69 -27.01
CA SER A 312 0.65 -8.10 -27.84
C SER A 312 -0.61 -7.85 -27.00
N ASN A 313 -1.38 -6.81 -27.37
CA ASN A 313 -2.56 -6.36 -26.62
C ASN A 313 -2.19 -5.93 -25.19
N LEU A 314 -1.23 -5.00 -25.09
CA LEU A 314 -0.75 -4.47 -23.82
C LEU A 314 -1.91 -3.95 -22.96
N ARG A 315 -2.04 -4.50 -21.76
CA ARG A 315 -2.88 -4.02 -20.66
C ARG A 315 -2.01 -3.83 -19.43
N LEU A 316 -1.99 -2.61 -18.92
CA LEU A 316 -1.11 -2.25 -17.83
C LEU A 316 -1.71 -2.70 -16.49
N TRP A 317 -0.85 -3.15 -15.59
CA TRP A 317 -1.22 -3.42 -14.21
C TRP A 317 -1.25 -2.10 -13.42
N SER A 318 -2.30 -1.91 -12.63
CA SER A 318 -2.42 -0.79 -11.69
C SER A 318 -3.34 -1.17 -10.52
N PRO A 319 -3.43 -0.37 -9.43
CA PRO A 319 -4.38 -0.59 -8.36
C PRO A 319 -5.85 -0.66 -8.79
N ASP A 320 -6.21 0.05 -9.86
CA ASP A 320 -7.58 0.07 -10.41
C ASP A 320 -7.83 -1.05 -11.42
N ASP A 321 -6.78 -1.54 -12.08
CA ASP A 321 -6.82 -2.62 -13.06
C ASP A 321 -5.65 -3.57 -12.86
N PRO A 322 -5.72 -4.47 -11.86
CA PRO A 322 -4.63 -5.38 -11.51
C PRO A 322 -4.51 -6.56 -12.47
N PHE A 323 -4.34 -6.27 -13.76
CA PHE A 323 -4.29 -7.27 -14.79
C PHE A 323 -2.98 -8.03 -14.79
N LEU A 324 -3.06 -9.36 -14.72
CA LEU A 324 -1.92 -10.27 -14.75
C LEU A 324 -2.00 -11.16 -15.99
N TYR A 325 -0.86 -11.35 -16.62
CA TYR A 325 -0.64 -12.30 -17.72
C TYR A 325 -0.13 -13.61 -17.15
N ASP A 326 -0.59 -14.73 -17.71
CA ASP A 326 0.00 -16.04 -17.44
C ASP A 326 1.32 -16.17 -18.20
N LEU A 327 2.32 -16.80 -17.58
CA LEU A 327 3.61 -17.09 -18.18
C LEU A 327 3.94 -18.59 -18.02
N GLU A 328 4.24 -19.26 -19.10
CA GLU A 328 4.82 -20.60 -19.07
C GLU A 328 6.25 -20.56 -19.59
N VAL A 329 7.20 -21.10 -18.81
CA VAL A 329 8.61 -21.20 -19.19
C VAL A 329 9.01 -22.67 -19.28
N ARG A 330 9.57 -23.05 -20.42
CA ARG A 330 10.01 -24.42 -20.72
C ARG A 330 11.50 -24.45 -21.04
N LEU A 331 12.18 -25.46 -20.52
CA LEU A 331 13.49 -25.87 -21.05
C LEU A 331 13.27 -26.90 -22.15
N LYS A 332 13.99 -26.76 -23.27
CA LYS A 332 13.88 -27.67 -24.43
C LYS A 332 15.24 -28.17 -24.87
N LEU A 333 15.35 -29.47 -25.04
CA LEU A 333 16.48 -30.12 -25.73
C LEU A 333 15.99 -30.58 -27.11
N GLY A 334 16.31 -29.81 -28.16
CA GLY A 334 15.69 -29.97 -29.44
C GLY A 334 14.18 -29.74 -29.43
N SER A 335 13.37 -30.74 -29.77
CA SER A 335 11.89 -30.68 -29.71
C SER A 335 11.30 -31.10 -28.37
N SER A 336 12.09 -31.70 -27.48
CA SER A 336 11.61 -32.28 -26.20
C SER A 336 11.65 -31.22 -25.10
N VAL A 337 10.56 -31.11 -24.36
CA VAL A 337 10.51 -30.32 -23.13
C VAL A 337 11.16 -31.15 -22.02
N THR A 338 12.19 -30.60 -21.38
CA THR A 338 12.94 -31.24 -20.30
C THR A 338 12.52 -30.74 -18.92
N ASP A 339 12.11 -29.47 -18.81
CA ASP A 339 11.55 -28.89 -17.60
C ASP A 339 10.49 -27.84 -17.94
N ARG A 340 9.58 -27.55 -16.99
CA ARG A 340 8.51 -26.59 -17.15
C ARG A 340 8.15 -25.96 -15.81
N VAL A 341 7.95 -24.64 -15.80
CA VAL A 341 7.37 -23.89 -14.68
C VAL A 341 6.27 -22.96 -15.17
N GLY A 342 5.24 -22.81 -14.36
CA GLY A 342 4.22 -21.79 -14.54
C GLY A 342 4.56 -20.55 -13.72
N SER A 343 4.16 -19.38 -14.22
CA SER A 343 4.34 -18.09 -13.57
C SER A 343 3.25 -17.10 -13.99
N TYR A 344 3.33 -15.88 -13.51
CA TYR A 344 2.53 -14.74 -13.98
C TYR A 344 3.34 -13.46 -13.88
N PHE A 345 2.90 -12.40 -14.59
CA PHE A 345 3.50 -11.08 -14.52
C PHE A 345 2.48 -9.98 -14.76
N GLY A 346 2.74 -8.80 -14.26
CA GLY A 346 2.00 -7.57 -14.56
C GLY A 346 2.86 -6.62 -15.39
N MET A 347 2.30 -6.06 -16.46
CA MET A 347 2.99 -5.04 -17.24
C MET A 347 2.81 -3.68 -16.56
N ARG A 348 3.86 -3.21 -15.86
CA ARG A 348 3.87 -1.91 -15.19
C ARG A 348 5.27 -1.33 -15.11
N GLN A 349 5.35 -0.01 -14.98
CA GLN A 349 6.57 0.73 -14.70
C GLN A 349 6.33 1.68 -13.55
N ILE A 350 7.32 1.82 -12.67
CA ILE A 350 7.37 2.86 -11.65
C ILE A 350 8.64 3.66 -11.85
N GLU A 351 8.52 4.96 -11.83
CA GLU A 351 9.65 5.86 -12.02
C GLU A 351 9.50 7.13 -11.18
N ARG A 352 10.60 7.79 -10.91
CA ARG A 352 10.61 9.12 -10.35
C ARG A 352 10.84 10.12 -11.46
N ALA A 353 9.90 11.04 -11.65
CA ALA A 353 10.01 12.08 -12.67
C ALA A 353 9.49 13.43 -12.16
N GLN A 354 9.91 14.49 -12.82
CA GLN A 354 9.41 15.82 -12.52
C GLN A 354 8.04 16.03 -13.15
N LEU A 355 7.06 16.41 -12.30
CA LEU A 355 5.75 16.86 -12.72
C LEU A 355 5.48 18.23 -12.09
N GLY A 356 5.33 19.26 -12.91
CA GLY A 356 5.38 20.64 -12.44
C GLY A 356 6.73 20.96 -11.78
N ARG A 357 6.71 21.50 -10.57
CA ARG A 357 7.95 21.81 -9.82
C ARG A 357 8.42 20.72 -8.87
N TYR A 358 7.69 19.61 -8.76
CA TYR A 358 7.97 18.54 -7.79
C TYR A 358 8.39 17.25 -8.47
N GLN A 359 9.22 16.48 -7.77
CA GLN A 359 9.46 15.09 -8.12
C GLN A 359 8.27 14.25 -7.68
N ARG A 360 7.77 13.38 -8.56
CA ARG A 360 6.59 12.53 -8.33
C ARG A 360 6.88 11.07 -8.70
N PRO A 361 6.29 10.10 -8.00
CA PRO A 361 6.28 8.71 -8.45
C PRO A 361 5.27 8.56 -9.58
N LEU A 362 5.74 8.18 -10.76
CA LEU A 362 4.85 7.93 -11.90
C LEU A 362 4.66 6.42 -12.06
N LEU A 363 3.44 5.95 -11.87
CA LEU A 363 3.04 4.60 -12.23
C LEU A 363 2.52 4.63 -13.66
N ASN A 364 3.19 3.88 -14.55
CA ASN A 364 2.83 3.85 -15.98
C ASN A 364 2.79 5.26 -16.60
N HIS A 365 3.81 6.06 -16.30
CA HIS A 365 3.98 7.47 -16.74
C HIS A 365 2.93 8.45 -16.18
N GLN A 366 2.12 8.04 -15.20
CA GLN A 366 1.14 8.91 -14.57
C GLN A 366 1.36 9.01 -13.07
N PHE A 367 1.25 10.20 -12.55
CA PHE A 367 1.28 10.41 -11.10
C PHE A 367 0.02 9.81 -10.46
N VAL A 368 0.24 8.96 -9.50
CA VAL A 368 -0.78 8.45 -8.58
C VAL A 368 -0.26 8.67 -7.17
N PHE A 369 -0.99 9.43 -6.37
CA PHE A 369 -0.64 9.60 -4.97
C PHE A 369 -0.67 8.23 -4.28
N GLN A 370 0.41 7.87 -3.58
CA GLN A 370 0.49 6.60 -2.89
C GLN A 370 -0.04 6.78 -1.46
N GLN A 371 -1.35 6.53 -1.31
CA GLN A 371 -2.04 6.60 -0.03
C GLN A 371 -2.00 5.23 0.62
N GLY A 372 -1.13 5.10 1.62
CA GLY A 372 -0.76 3.84 2.23
C GLY A 372 -1.24 3.64 3.65
N VAL A 373 -1.20 2.39 4.07
CA VAL A 373 -1.36 1.96 5.46
C VAL A 373 -0.22 1.02 5.85
N LEU A 374 0.27 1.16 7.08
CA LEU A 374 1.32 0.32 7.65
C LEU A 374 0.76 -1.05 8.01
N ASP A 375 1.46 -2.12 7.64
CA ASP A 375 1.13 -3.50 8.00
C ASP A 375 2.37 -4.23 8.54
N GLN A 376 2.31 -4.65 9.79
CA GLN A 376 3.41 -5.33 10.48
C GLN A 376 3.30 -6.87 10.43
N GLY A 377 2.19 -7.40 9.91
CA GLY A 377 2.00 -8.82 9.63
C GLY A 377 1.96 -9.74 10.85
N TYR A 378 1.48 -9.27 12.01
CA TYR A 378 1.30 -10.09 13.21
C TYR A 378 -0.14 -10.58 13.38
N TRP A 379 -0.27 -11.78 13.90
CA TRP A 379 -1.54 -12.46 14.18
C TRP A 379 -1.59 -12.92 15.66
N PRO A 380 -2.69 -12.78 16.37
CA PRO A 380 -2.71 -13.13 17.80
C PRO A 380 -2.54 -14.62 18.05
N ASP A 381 -2.96 -15.47 17.11
CA ASP A 381 -2.94 -16.92 17.18
C ASP A 381 -1.74 -17.55 16.47
N GLY A 382 -1.24 -16.94 15.41
CA GLY A 382 -0.16 -17.43 14.57
C GLY A 382 1.13 -16.61 14.59
N LEU A 383 1.17 -15.46 15.27
CA LEU A 383 2.24 -14.47 15.25
C LEU A 383 2.63 -14.05 13.82
N TYR A 384 3.79 -14.43 13.31
CA TYR A 384 4.17 -14.12 11.94
C TYR A 384 3.45 -14.94 10.88
N THR A 385 2.87 -16.07 11.25
CA THR A 385 2.18 -16.95 10.31
C THR A 385 0.67 -16.73 10.36
N ALA A 386 0.11 -16.19 9.28
CA ALA A 386 -1.34 -16.08 9.14
C ALA A 386 -2.00 -17.46 9.26
N PRO A 387 -3.14 -17.60 9.97
CA PRO A 387 -3.81 -18.88 10.16
C PRO A 387 -4.11 -19.63 8.85
N THR A 388 -4.64 -18.92 7.86
CA THR A 388 -5.03 -19.44 6.57
C THR A 388 -4.63 -18.51 5.42
N ASP A 389 -4.79 -18.94 4.19
CA ASP A 389 -4.57 -18.10 3.00
C ASP A 389 -5.63 -16.99 2.87
N GLU A 390 -6.86 -17.25 3.33
CA GLU A 390 -7.92 -16.24 3.42
C GLU A 390 -7.59 -15.16 4.43
N ALA A 391 -6.99 -15.52 5.59
CA ALA A 391 -6.52 -14.56 6.57
C ALA A 391 -5.42 -13.66 5.95
N LEU A 392 -4.48 -14.26 5.22
CA LEU A 392 -3.40 -13.54 4.55
C LEU A 392 -3.94 -12.48 3.56
N ARG A 393 -5.02 -12.81 2.84
CA ARG A 393 -5.69 -11.95 1.88
C ARG A 393 -6.52 -10.85 2.56
N HIS A 394 -7.10 -11.13 3.73
CA HIS A 394 -8.08 -10.29 4.42
C HIS A 394 -7.55 -8.88 4.71
N ASP A 395 -6.35 -8.74 5.25
CA ASP A 395 -5.81 -7.42 5.61
C ASP A 395 -5.62 -6.53 4.36
N ILE A 396 -5.27 -7.13 3.21
CA ILE A 396 -5.21 -6.41 1.92
C ILE A 396 -6.61 -5.99 1.47
N GLU A 397 -7.61 -6.86 1.61
CA GLU A 397 -9.01 -6.53 1.28
C GLU A 397 -9.57 -5.40 2.15
N ILE A 398 -9.26 -5.40 3.44
CA ILE A 398 -9.64 -4.32 4.36
C ILE A 398 -8.97 -3.01 3.99
N ALA A 399 -7.67 -3.02 3.68
CA ALA A 399 -6.97 -1.82 3.22
C ALA A 399 -7.66 -1.23 1.96
N LYS A 400 -8.01 -2.07 0.99
CA LYS A 400 -8.76 -1.64 -0.20
C LYS A 400 -10.16 -1.12 0.13
N ALA A 401 -10.88 -1.79 1.01
CA ALA A 401 -12.23 -1.37 1.42
C ALA A 401 -12.22 0.00 2.11
N LEU A 402 -11.16 0.31 2.85
CA LEU A 402 -10.91 1.62 3.43
C LEU A 402 -10.45 2.66 2.39
N GLY A 403 -10.16 2.28 1.14
CA GLY A 403 -9.78 3.17 0.05
C GLY A 403 -8.28 3.37 -0.14
N TYR A 404 -7.43 2.65 0.57
CA TYR A 404 -5.97 2.66 0.36
C TYR A 404 -5.61 2.02 -0.98
N ASN A 405 -4.59 2.56 -1.64
CA ASN A 405 -4.02 1.98 -2.86
C ASN A 405 -2.61 1.39 -2.64
N MET A 406 -2.09 1.48 -1.41
CA MET A 406 -0.76 1.01 -1.05
C MET A 406 -0.74 0.43 0.37
N ILE A 407 0.13 -0.55 0.60
CA ILE A 407 0.54 -1.06 1.92
C ILE A 407 2.05 -0.91 2.05
N ARG A 408 2.53 -0.40 3.18
CA ARG A 408 3.91 -0.55 3.60
C ARG A 408 4.02 -1.79 4.46
N LYS A 409 4.72 -2.84 3.97
CA LYS A 409 5.04 -4.02 4.75
C LYS A 409 6.23 -3.69 5.63
N HIS A 410 5.93 -3.48 6.92
CA HIS A 410 6.85 -2.86 7.85
C HIS A 410 7.76 -3.88 8.53
N VAL A 411 9.05 -3.73 8.30
CA VAL A 411 10.19 -4.49 8.87
C VAL A 411 10.00 -6.01 8.94
N LYS A 412 9.24 -6.55 7.98
CA LYS A 412 8.94 -7.98 7.82
C LYS A 412 8.89 -8.35 6.34
N VAL A 413 9.36 -9.54 5.98
CA VAL A 413 9.15 -10.15 4.68
C VAL A 413 8.08 -11.24 4.81
N GLU A 414 7.07 -11.18 3.96
CA GLU A 414 5.96 -12.14 3.96
C GLU A 414 6.24 -13.33 3.03
N PRO A 415 5.52 -14.46 3.17
CA PRO A 415 5.57 -15.51 2.15
C PRO A 415 5.12 -14.99 0.79
N GLN A 416 5.65 -15.54 -0.30
CA GLN A 416 5.35 -15.12 -1.68
C GLN A 416 3.85 -15.07 -1.98
N ARG A 417 3.01 -15.85 -1.26
CA ARG A 417 1.56 -15.82 -1.40
C ARG A 417 0.92 -14.51 -0.96
N TRP A 418 1.49 -13.76 -0.02
CA TRP A 418 1.00 -12.43 0.36
C TRP A 418 1.15 -11.45 -0.81
N TYR A 419 2.33 -11.45 -1.46
CA TYR A 419 2.57 -10.59 -2.65
C TYR A 419 1.70 -11.02 -3.82
N TYR A 420 1.44 -12.33 -4.00
CA TYR A 420 0.47 -12.82 -4.98
C TYR A 420 -0.92 -12.22 -4.78
N TRP A 421 -1.38 -12.10 -3.54
CA TRP A 421 -2.66 -11.44 -3.26
C TRP A 421 -2.60 -9.93 -3.49
N ALA A 422 -1.51 -9.26 -3.12
CA ALA A 422 -1.30 -7.84 -3.44
C ALA A 422 -1.30 -7.60 -4.96
N ASP A 423 -0.64 -8.46 -5.73
CA ASP A 423 -0.61 -8.41 -7.19
C ASP A 423 -2.00 -8.58 -7.81
N ARG A 424 -2.79 -9.54 -7.31
CA ARG A 424 -4.12 -9.84 -7.83
C ARG A 424 -5.19 -8.83 -7.42
N LEU A 425 -5.07 -8.28 -6.23
CA LEU A 425 -6.03 -7.32 -5.70
C LEU A 425 -5.68 -5.88 -6.11
N GLY A 426 -4.50 -5.64 -6.67
CA GLY A 426 -4.06 -4.32 -7.08
C GLY A 426 -3.71 -3.44 -5.88
N MET A 427 -2.78 -3.88 -5.05
CA MET A 427 -2.25 -3.11 -3.93
C MET A 427 -0.78 -2.81 -4.19
N LEU A 428 -0.41 -1.52 -4.23
CA LEU A 428 1.01 -1.14 -4.26
C LEU A 428 1.67 -1.55 -2.95
N VAL A 429 2.94 -1.92 -3.02
CA VAL A 429 3.70 -2.35 -1.84
C VAL A 429 4.99 -1.55 -1.73
N TRP A 430 5.21 -0.98 -0.56
CA TRP A 430 6.51 -0.57 -0.07
C TRP A 430 7.03 -1.67 0.85
N GLN A 431 8.19 -2.25 0.52
CA GLN A 431 8.75 -3.40 1.22
C GLN A 431 9.97 -2.98 2.03
N ASP A 432 9.87 -3.11 3.36
CA ASP A 432 11.00 -2.89 4.26
C ASP A 432 11.89 -4.13 4.35
N MET A 433 13.20 -3.90 4.47
CA MET A 433 14.12 -4.89 5.02
C MET A 433 13.84 -5.02 6.53
N PRO A 434 13.77 -6.23 7.11
CA PRO A 434 13.69 -6.40 8.56
C PRO A 434 14.84 -5.70 9.27
N SER A 435 14.51 -4.90 10.28
CA SER A 435 15.51 -4.11 11.00
C SER A 435 16.32 -4.97 11.96
N MET A 436 17.55 -4.57 12.20
CA MET A 436 18.34 -4.98 13.36
C MET A 436 17.92 -4.21 14.62
N GLN A 437 18.53 -4.48 15.75
CA GLN A 437 18.19 -3.81 17.01
C GLN A 437 18.27 -2.28 16.93
N ASP A 438 17.34 -1.62 17.61
CA ASP A 438 17.41 -0.18 17.86
C ASP A 438 18.62 0.14 18.78
N ASN A 439 19.19 1.33 18.61
CA ASN A 439 20.33 1.82 19.41
C ASN A 439 21.61 0.95 19.37
N TYR A 440 21.76 0.11 18.35
CA TYR A 440 22.91 -0.76 18.16
C TYR A 440 23.74 -0.38 16.93
N SER A 441 25.06 -0.47 17.07
CA SER A 441 25.99 -0.34 15.93
C SER A 441 26.40 -1.75 15.49
N PRO A 442 25.95 -2.22 14.32
CA PRO A 442 26.18 -3.59 13.88
C PRO A 442 27.68 -3.88 13.67
N SER A 443 28.13 -5.06 14.10
CA SER A 443 29.48 -5.55 13.81
C SER A 443 29.64 -5.82 12.30
N LEU A 444 30.85 -6.03 11.82
CA LEU A 444 31.08 -6.38 10.42
C LEU A 444 30.36 -7.67 10.00
N SER A 445 30.28 -8.66 10.91
CA SER A 445 29.56 -9.89 10.62
C SER A 445 28.04 -9.68 10.50
N ASP A 446 27.48 -8.79 11.33
CA ASP A 446 26.06 -8.44 11.28
C ASP A 446 25.74 -7.68 9.98
N GLN A 447 26.64 -6.76 9.59
CA GLN A 447 26.54 -6.02 8.33
C GLN A 447 26.61 -6.96 7.11
N ASP A 448 27.50 -7.93 7.13
CA ASP A 448 27.63 -8.94 6.06
C ASP A 448 26.36 -9.79 5.96
N GLN A 449 25.80 -10.25 7.10
CA GLN A 449 24.56 -11.03 7.13
C GLN A 449 23.37 -10.21 6.65
N PHE A 450 23.20 -8.98 7.15
CA PHE A 450 22.17 -8.05 6.67
C PHE A 450 22.20 -7.86 5.14
N GLN A 451 23.43 -7.70 4.59
CA GLN A 451 23.58 -7.53 3.14
C GLN A 451 23.23 -8.79 2.35
N ILE A 452 23.44 -9.99 2.92
CA ILE A 452 23.03 -11.25 2.30
C ILE A 452 21.50 -11.29 2.25
N GLU A 453 20.85 -11.14 3.40
CA GLU A 453 19.38 -11.19 3.50
C GLU A 453 18.68 -10.09 2.68
N LEU A 454 19.25 -8.87 2.62
CA LEU A 454 18.75 -7.79 1.76
C LEU A 454 18.77 -8.17 0.27
N ARG A 455 19.81 -8.85 -0.18
CA ARG A 455 19.91 -9.32 -1.58
C ARG A 455 18.94 -10.44 -1.87
N GLU A 456 18.79 -11.39 -0.94
CA GLU A 456 17.83 -12.49 -1.08
C GLU A 456 16.39 -11.98 -1.09
N MET A 457 16.03 -11.07 -0.18
CA MET A 457 14.71 -10.41 -0.18
C MET A 457 14.37 -9.81 -1.56
N ILE A 458 15.31 -9.07 -2.16
CA ILE A 458 15.10 -8.47 -3.49
C ILE A 458 14.96 -9.55 -4.56
N ASP A 459 15.84 -10.55 -4.57
CA ASP A 459 15.85 -11.61 -5.59
C ASP A 459 14.57 -12.44 -5.57
N GLU A 460 14.05 -12.73 -4.39
CA GLU A 460 12.84 -13.54 -4.23
C GLU A 460 11.57 -12.78 -4.62
N HIS A 461 11.52 -11.47 -4.39
CA HIS A 461 10.29 -10.70 -4.52
C HIS A 461 10.30 -9.68 -5.67
N ARG A 462 11.42 -9.50 -6.40
CA ARG A 462 11.52 -8.55 -7.51
C ARG A 462 10.54 -8.78 -8.66
N ASN A 463 9.96 -9.97 -8.76
CA ASN A 463 9.00 -10.29 -9.80
C ASN A 463 7.56 -9.83 -9.47
N ALA A 464 7.27 -9.49 -8.21
CA ALA A 464 5.94 -9.03 -7.81
C ALA A 464 5.65 -7.64 -8.40
N PRO A 465 4.64 -7.49 -9.28
CA PRO A 465 4.29 -6.18 -9.83
C PRO A 465 3.78 -5.19 -8.77
N SER A 466 3.26 -5.66 -7.66
CA SER A 466 2.80 -4.82 -6.55
C SER A 466 3.92 -4.04 -5.86
N ILE A 467 5.12 -4.62 -5.73
CA ILE A 467 6.25 -3.94 -5.08
C ILE A 467 6.74 -2.81 -5.99
N VAL A 468 6.72 -1.57 -5.47
CA VAL A 468 7.15 -0.37 -6.20
C VAL A 468 8.32 0.35 -5.54
N THR A 469 8.58 0.09 -4.25
CA THR A 469 9.66 0.71 -3.49
C THR A 469 10.26 -0.30 -2.52
N TRP A 470 11.59 -0.31 -2.45
CA TRP A 470 12.38 -0.99 -1.43
C TRP A 470 12.77 -0.01 -0.34
N ILE A 471 12.59 -0.36 0.93
CA ILE A 471 13.05 0.40 2.09
C ILE A 471 14.18 -0.37 2.76
N ILE A 472 15.34 0.29 2.93
CA ILE A 472 16.53 -0.39 3.46
C ILE A 472 16.55 -0.34 4.99
N PHE A 473 16.29 0.84 5.57
CA PHE A 473 16.31 1.05 7.02
C PHE A 473 15.03 1.77 7.48
N ASN A 474 14.58 1.41 8.66
CA ASN A 474 13.53 2.12 9.39
C ASN A 474 14.14 2.79 10.63
N GLU A 475 13.85 4.09 10.83
CA GLU A 475 14.13 4.85 12.06
C GLU A 475 15.56 4.73 12.60
N ALA A 476 16.52 4.58 11.69
CA ALA A 476 17.94 4.41 12.03
C ALA A 476 18.30 3.12 12.80
N TRP A 477 17.39 2.16 12.91
CA TRP A 477 17.65 0.90 13.64
C TRP A 477 18.71 0.07 12.90
N GLY A 478 19.87 -0.08 13.55
CA GLY A 478 21.02 -0.80 13.00
C GLY A 478 21.58 -0.19 11.71
N GLN A 479 21.32 1.08 11.41
CA GLN A 479 21.71 1.73 10.16
C GLN A 479 23.22 1.85 9.99
N PHE A 480 23.71 1.44 8.80
CA PHE A 480 25.13 1.53 8.42
C PHE A 480 25.25 1.69 6.91
N ASP A 481 26.36 2.22 6.43
CA ASP A 481 26.76 2.36 5.01
C ASP A 481 25.61 2.66 4.02
N THR A 482 24.67 3.51 4.43
CA THR A 482 23.39 3.77 3.77
C THR A 482 23.54 4.11 2.29
N ALA A 483 24.53 4.92 1.91
CA ALA A 483 24.76 5.28 0.51
C ALA A 483 25.18 4.08 -0.33
N GLN A 484 26.09 3.25 0.17
CA GLN A 484 26.56 2.05 -0.52
C GLN A 484 25.45 1.02 -0.68
N LEU A 485 24.63 0.81 0.37
CA LEU A 485 23.51 -0.12 0.32
C LEU A 485 22.42 0.37 -0.66
N THR A 486 22.18 1.66 -0.73
CA THR A 486 21.29 2.26 -1.73
C THR A 486 21.76 1.95 -3.15
N ASP A 487 23.05 2.10 -3.42
CA ASP A 487 23.64 1.79 -4.74
C ASP A 487 23.53 0.29 -5.05
N ILE A 488 23.72 -0.58 -4.08
CA ILE A 488 23.56 -2.04 -4.22
C ILE A 488 22.11 -2.38 -4.60
N VAL A 489 21.12 -1.84 -3.88
CA VAL A 489 19.70 -2.08 -4.15
C VAL A 489 19.32 -1.58 -5.54
N LYS A 490 19.72 -0.36 -5.90
CA LYS A 490 19.45 0.21 -7.23
C LYS A 490 20.10 -0.57 -8.36
N ALA A 491 21.30 -1.09 -8.15
CA ALA A 491 21.98 -1.92 -9.14
C ALA A 491 21.31 -3.30 -9.28
N ARG A 492 20.76 -3.84 -8.18
CA ARG A 492 20.11 -5.15 -8.19
C ARG A 492 18.71 -5.11 -8.78
N ASP A 493 17.96 -4.06 -8.48
CA ASP A 493 16.63 -3.83 -9.05
C ASP A 493 16.42 -2.36 -9.46
N PRO A 494 16.86 -1.97 -10.67
CA PRO A 494 16.67 -0.61 -11.16
C PRO A 494 15.23 -0.28 -11.55
N SER A 495 14.31 -1.25 -11.51
CA SER A 495 12.91 -1.09 -11.93
C SER A 495 11.99 -0.63 -10.78
N ARG A 496 12.56 -0.32 -9.62
CA ARG A 496 11.83 0.16 -8.44
C ARG A 496 12.50 1.38 -7.83
N LEU A 497 11.72 2.10 -7.03
CA LEU A 497 12.22 3.19 -6.21
C LEU A 497 12.93 2.64 -4.98
N VAL A 498 13.81 3.46 -4.38
CA VAL A 498 14.51 3.12 -3.15
C VAL A 498 14.34 4.24 -2.14
N ASP A 499 13.77 3.90 -1.00
CA ASP A 499 13.85 4.69 0.22
C ASP A 499 15.00 4.15 1.06
N SER A 500 16.03 4.96 1.21
CA SER A 500 17.27 4.55 1.86
C SER A 500 17.14 4.47 3.38
N ALA A 501 16.29 5.33 3.96
CA ALA A 501 16.08 5.44 5.39
C ALA A 501 14.74 6.11 5.65
N SER A 502 13.72 5.33 5.99
CA SER A 502 12.40 5.81 6.34
C SER A 502 12.42 6.43 7.74
N GLY A 503 11.92 7.65 7.86
CA GLY A 503 11.73 8.38 9.10
C GLY A 503 12.90 9.30 9.44
N TRP A 504 13.97 8.78 10.02
CA TRP A 504 15.04 9.58 10.59
C TRP A 504 16.41 9.27 9.97
N GLN A 505 17.41 10.10 10.24
CA GLN A 505 18.80 9.97 9.77
C GLN A 505 18.92 9.84 8.24
N ASP A 506 18.29 10.75 7.52
CA ASP A 506 18.38 10.85 6.06
C ASP A 506 19.81 11.22 5.63
N PHE A 507 20.41 10.38 4.79
CA PHE A 507 21.75 10.60 4.19
C PHE A 507 21.68 11.26 2.81
N TYR A 508 20.52 11.78 2.40
CA TYR A 508 20.27 12.47 1.12
C TYR A 508 20.54 11.61 -0.13
N VAL A 509 20.39 10.28 -0.01
CA VAL A 509 20.51 9.30 -1.08
C VAL A 509 19.17 8.59 -1.32
N GLY A 510 19.07 7.81 -2.39
CA GLY A 510 17.82 7.16 -2.79
C GLY A 510 16.86 8.08 -3.55
N ASP A 511 15.63 7.62 -3.73
CA ASP A 511 14.60 8.33 -4.48
C ASP A 511 13.66 9.14 -3.60
N VAL A 512 13.61 8.83 -2.31
CA VAL A 512 12.62 9.33 -1.36
C VAL A 512 13.29 10.16 -0.27
N SER A 513 12.62 11.23 0.14
CA SER A 513 12.87 11.96 1.39
C SER A 513 11.66 11.71 2.28
N ASP A 514 11.86 10.95 3.32
CA ASP A 514 10.80 10.43 4.19
C ASP A 514 10.90 11.03 5.59
N LEU A 515 9.74 11.21 6.22
CA LEU A 515 9.65 11.69 7.60
C LEU A 515 8.51 10.99 8.34
N HIS A 516 8.74 10.63 9.60
CA HIS A 516 7.71 10.11 10.50
C HIS A 516 7.22 11.22 11.45
N ASN A 517 5.90 11.39 11.52
CA ASN A 517 5.26 12.27 12.50
C ASN A 517 3.82 11.81 12.79
N TYR A 518 3.53 11.45 14.02
CA TYR A 518 2.30 10.74 14.37
C TYR A 518 1.10 11.62 14.65
N VAL A 519 1.27 12.84 15.16
CA VAL A 519 0.12 13.67 15.57
C VAL A 519 -0.46 14.45 14.39
N GLU A 520 0.38 15.04 13.57
CA GLU A 520 0.02 15.76 12.35
C GLU A 520 1.02 15.38 11.26
N PRO A 521 0.58 15.23 10.00
CA PRO A 521 1.52 14.88 8.93
C PRO A 521 2.52 16.04 8.75
N ASN A 522 3.71 15.89 9.33
CA ASN A 522 4.80 16.81 9.08
C ASN A 522 5.48 16.42 7.78
N ILE A 523 5.56 17.36 6.87
CA ILE A 523 6.00 17.08 5.51
C ILE A 523 7.42 17.60 5.38
N PRO A 524 8.37 16.76 4.91
CA PRO A 524 9.71 17.23 4.65
C PRO A 524 9.67 18.37 3.61
N PRO A 525 10.52 19.40 3.72
CA PRO A 525 10.65 20.39 2.67
C PRO A 525 10.85 19.70 1.32
N PRO A 526 10.16 20.11 0.24
CA PRO A 526 10.23 19.39 -1.03
C PRO A 526 11.67 19.38 -1.55
N PRO A 527 12.34 18.21 -1.59
CA PRO A 527 13.68 18.13 -2.13
C PRO A 527 13.63 18.30 -3.65
N LEU A 528 14.57 19.05 -4.22
CA LEU A 528 14.62 19.29 -5.68
C LEU A 528 14.82 18.01 -6.51
N ALA A 529 15.35 16.95 -5.89
CA ALA A 529 15.79 15.75 -6.60
C ALA A 529 15.16 14.45 -6.11
N ARG A 530 14.31 14.47 -5.08
CA ARG A 530 13.70 13.26 -4.48
C ARG A 530 12.20 13.46 -4.26
N LEU A 531 11.47 12.37 -4.09
CA LEU A 531 10.06 12.37 -3.71
C LEU A 531 9.91 12.84 -2.25
N SER A 532 8.81 13.50 -1.92
CA SER A 532 8.44 13.79 -0.54
C SER A 532 7.45 12.74 -0.05
N ALA A 533 7.73 12.14 1.11
CA ALA A 533 6.91 11.13 1.75
C ALA A 533 6.68 11.43 3.24
N ALA A 534 5.49 11.13 3.74
CA ALA A 534 5.19 10.95 5.15
C ALA A 534 5.11 9.43 5.41
N GLY A 535 6.27 8.81 5.70
CA GLY A 535 6.43 7.37 5.78
C GLY A 535 5.66 6.72 6.93
N GLU A 536 5.37 7.52 7.97
CA GLU A 536 4.41 7.17 9.00
C GLU A 536 3.73 8.45 9.53
N TYR A 537 2.39 8.41 9.61
CA TYR A 537 1.60 9.50 10.19
C TYR A 537 0.35 8.96 10.91
N GLY A 538 -0.28 9.80 11.71
CA GLY A 538 -1.53 9.51 12.39
C GLY A 538 -1.32 8.75 13.70
N GLY A 539 -1.45 7.44 13.71
CA GLY A 539 -1.33 6.64 14.93
C GLY A 539 -2.46 6.92 15.93
N VAL A 540 -3.71 7.00 15.44
CA VAL A 540 -4.87 7.38 16.26
C VAL A 540 -5.54 6.14 16.83
N GLY A 541 -5.48 5.96 18.15
CA GLY A 541 -6.01 4.81 18.87
C GLY A 541 -7.46 4.94 19.29
N VAL A 542 -8.18 3.82 19.23
CA VAL A 542 -9.47 3.61 19.87
C VAL A 542 -9.42 2.29 20.59
N ARG A 543 -9.80 2.29 21.86
CA ARG A 543 -9.86 1.08 22.68
C ARG A 543 -11.19 0.37 22.47
N ILE A 544 -11.15 -0.92 22.14
CA ILE A 544 -12.34 -1.78 22.01
C ILE A 544 -12.30 -2.85 23.10
N ASP A 545 -13.13 -2.71 24.13
CA ASP A 545 -13.19 -3.66 25.23
C ASP A 545 -13.63 -5.06 24.74
N GLY A 546 -12.97 -6.09 25.24
CA GLY A 546 -13.17 -7.47 24.80
C GLY A 546 -12.26 -7.91 23.64
N HIS A 547 -11.55 -6.97 23.00
CA HIS A 547 -10.65 -7.22 21.86
C HIS A 547 -9.22 -6.75 22.15
N LEU A 548 -8.76 -6.86 23.40
CA LEU A 548 -7.46 -6.39 23.85
C LEU A 548 -6.55 -7.58 24.16
N TRP A 549 -5.30 -7.54 23.70
CA TRP A 549 -4.29 -8.54 24.03
C TRP A 549 -3.96 -8.57 25.52
N GLY A 550 -3.90 -7.39 26.15
CA GLY A 550 -3.59 -7.22 27.57
C GLY A 550 -4.42 -6.11 28.20
N THR A 551 -4.01 -5.67 29.38
CA THR A 551 -4.69 -4.59 30.12
C THR A 551 -4.18 -3.19 29.75
N ARG A 552 -3.00 -3.12 29.12
CA ARG A 552 -2.37 -1.88 28.68
C ARG A 552 -2.71 -1.61 27.22
N GLY A 553 -2.56 -0.36 26.83
CA GLY A 553 -2.65 0.05 25.44
C GLY A 553 -1.83 1.31 25.23
N VAL A 554 -1.13 1.39 24.12
CA VAL A 554 -0.36 2.56 23.70
C VAL A 554 -0.84 3.04 22.34
N SER A 555 -0.83 4.36 22.16
CA SER A 555 -1.12 5.03 20.90
C SER A 555 -0.59 6.46 20.99
N PRO A 556 -0.06 7.05 19.91
CA PRO A 556 0.34 8.46 19.88
C PRO A 556 -0.79 9.43 20.21
N GLU A 557 -2.00 9.16 19.71
CA GLU A 557 -3.21 9.95 19.98
C GLU A 557 -4.37 9.01 20.34
N TRP A 558 -5.33 9.45 21.17
CA TRP A 558 -6.51 8.66 21.56
C TRP A 558 -7.80 9.34 21.17
N GLN A 559 -8.72 8.56 20.61
CA GLN A 559 -10.10 8.97 20.38
C GLN A 559 -11.08 8.12 21.19
N PRO A 560 -12.24 8.68 21.60
CA PRO A 560 -13.18 7.98 22.45
C PRO A 560 -13.91 6.84 21.75
N ASP A 561 -14.09 6.93 20.43
CA ASP A 561 -14.85 5.96 19.64
C ASP A 561 -14.49 6.04 18.13
N GLY A 562 -15.07 5.15 17.34
CA GLY A 562 -14.83 5.08 15.91
C GLY A 562 -15.37 6.27 15.09
N ALA A 563 -16.38 6.98 15.60
CA ALA A 563 -16.90 8.18 14.93
C ALA A 563 -15.88 9.33 15.06
N ALA A 564 -15.33 9.50 16.27
CA ALA A 564 -14.27 10.48 16.52
C ALA A 564 -12.97 10.12 15.76
N LEU A 565 -12.62 8.84 15.67
CA LEU A 565 -11.52 8.36 14.84
C LEU A 565 -11.74 8.74 13.36
N SER A 566 -12.92 8.49 12.81
CA SER A 566 -13.25 8.85 11.42
C SER A 566 -13.10 10.35 11.19
N GLN A 567 -13.64 11.17 12.07
CA GLN A 567 -13.58 12.63 11.96
C GLN A 567 -12.12 13.15 12.03
N ARG A 568 -11.32 12.59 12.93
CA ARG A 568 -9.90 12.96 13.06
C ARG A 568 -9.12 12.57 11.80
N TYR A 569 -9.36 11.37 11.28
CA TYR A 569 -8.70 10.90 10.07
C TYR A 569 -9.04 11.73 8.82
N ILE A 570 -10.31 12.12 8.66
CA ILE A 570 -10.72 13.02 7.56
C ILE A 570 -9.92 14.31 7.61
N GLY A 571 -9.77 14.92 8.80
CA GLY A 571 -8.94 16.11 8.95
C GLY A 571 -7.47 15.91 8.58
N LEU A 572 -6.89 14.74 8.91
CA LEU A 572 -5.53 14.40 8.48
C LEU A 572 -5.40 14.29 6.96
N VAL A 573 -6.40 13.71 6.29
CA VAL A 573 -6.37 13.58 4.81
C VAL A 573 -6.54 14.93 4.13
N ASP A 574 -7.31 15.86 4.70
CA ASP A 574 -7.40 17.25 4.20
C ASP A 574 -6.02 17.94 4.25
N GLU A 575 -5.26 17.74 5.33
CA GLU A 575 -3.88 18.24 5.45
C GLU A 575 -2.94 17.62 4.40
N LEU A 576 -3.07 16.30 4.14
CA LEU A 576 -2.30 15.61 3.10
C LEU A 576 -2.65 16.12 1.70
N HIS A 577 -3.90 16.44 1.45
CA HIS A 577 -4.35 17.01 0.19
C HIS A 577 -3.67 18.35 -0.09
N ASP A 578 -3.66 19.26 0.89
CA ASP A 578 -2.96 20.54 0.79
C ASP A 578 -1.44 20.36 0.61
N ALA A 579 -0.88 19.40 1.35
CA ALA A 579 0.53 19.04 1.23
C ALA A 579 0.90 18.49 -0.14
N MET A 580 0.05 17.67 -0.74
CA MET A 580 0.23 17.17 -2.10
C MET A 580 0.28 18.34 -3.11
N LEU A 581 -0.64 19.29 -2.99
CA LEU A 581 -0.74 20.41 -3.93
C LEU A 581 0.39 21.42 -3.76
N PHE A 582 0.66 21.82 -2.51
CA PHE A 582 1.50 22.99 -2.23
C PHE A 582 2.94 22.65 -1.81
N ASN A 583 3.17 21.44 -1.26
CA ASN A 583 4.46 21.03 -0.72
C ASN A 583 5.06 19.82 -1.45
N GLY A 584 4.39 19.29 -2.49
CA GLY A 584 4.93 18.21 -3.29
C GLY A 584 4.86 16.84 -2.64
N LEU A 585 4.09 16.66 -1.55
CA LEU A 585 3.88 15.36 -0.93
C LEU A 585 3.33 14.38 -1.97
N SER A 586 3.87 13.18 -2.03
CA SER A 586 3.54 12.18 -3.05
C SER A 586 3.12 10.84 -2.47
N VAL A 587 3.46 10.61 -1.21
CA VAL A 587 3.24 9.37 -0.47
C VAL A 587 2.88 9.71 0.96
N ALA A 588 1.90 9.02 1.52
CA ALA A 588 1.57 9.11 2.94
C ALA A 588 1.09 7.76 3.47
N ILE A 589 1.62 7.31 4.61
CA ILE A 589 1.38 5.98 5.18
C ILE A 589 0.82 6.11 6.59
N TYR A 590 -0.46 5.77 6.73
CA TYR A 590 -1.14 5.81 8.02
C TYR A 590 -0.74 4.64 8.92
N THR A 591 -0.41 4.90 10.16
CA THR A 591 -0.08 3.89 11.18
C THR A 591 -1.31 3.60 12.02
N GLN A 592 -1.98 2.43 11.88
CA GLN A 592 -1.69 1.26 11.06
C GLN A 592 -2.97 0.48 10.69
N ILE A 593 -2.85 -0.68 10.01
CA ILE A 593 -4.03 -1.48 9.61
C ILE A 593 -4.63 -2.24 10.80
N ASN A 594 -3.83 -2.86 11.65
CA ASN A 594 -4.26 -3.69 12.77
C ASN A 594 -3.69 -3.18 14.09
N ASP A 595 -4.45 -3.34 15.18
CA ASP A 595 -3.84 -3.38 16.50
C ASP A 595 -2.86 -4.55 16.61
N ILE A 596 -1.81 -4.39 17.38
CA ILE A 596 -0.86 -5.45 17.65
C ILE A 596 -0.49 -5.41 19.12
N GLU A 597 -0.80 -6.47 19.87
CA GLU A 597 -0.52 -6.61 21.30
C GLU A 597 -0.94 -5.39 22.13
N GLU A 598 -0.01 -4.55 22.60
CA GLU A 598 -0.30 -3.33 23.36
C GLU A 598 -0.52 -2.09 22.47
N GLU A 599 -0.18 -2.12 21.19
CA GLU A 599 -0.33 -0.99 20.26
C GLU A 599 -1.74 -0.97 19.64
N LEU A 600 -2.54 0.05 20.00
CA LEU A 600 -3.98 0.09 19.73
C LEU A 600 -4.38 1.20 18.74
N ASN A 601 -3.58 1.47 17.74
CA ASN A 601 -3.78 2.49 16.70
C ASN A 601 -4.18 1.91 15.32
N GLY A 602 -4.53 0.63 15.28
CA GLY A 602 -5.01 -0.03 14.07
C GLY A 602 -6.42 0.38 13.65
N TRP A 603 -6.75 0.27 12.37
CA TRP A 603 -8.10 0.36 11.86
C TRP A 603 -8.99 -0.79 12.33
N GLN A 604 -8.42 -1.95 12.57
CA GLN A 604 -9.14 -3.09 13.12
C GLN A 604 -8.43 -3.63 14.38
N THR A 605 -9.19 -4.34 15.20
CA THR A 605 -8.66 -5.00 16.39
C THR A 605 -7.68 -6.10 16.04
N TYR A 606 -6.79 -6.47 16.96
CA TYR A 606 -5.73 -7.47 16.75
C TYR A 606 -6.29 -8.83 16.30
N ASP A 607 -7.46 -9.22 16.78
CA ASP A 607 -8.17 -10.43 16.38
C ASP A 607 -8.96 -10.31 15.07
N ARG A 608 -8.89 -9.17 14.35
CA ARG A 608 -9.63 -8.87 13.11
C ARG A 608 -11.16 -8.96 13.25
N ALA A 609 -11.68 -8.96 14.46
CA ALA A 609 -13.11 -9.10 14.71
C ALA A 609 -13.89 -7.79 14.55
N VAL A 610 -13.25 -6.64 14.75
CA VAL A 610 -13.91 -5.33 14.73
C VAL A 610 -13.10 -4.34 13.89
N ILE A 611 -13.74 -3.74 12.89
CA ILE A 611 -13.27 -2.52 12.22
C ILE A 611 -13.70 -1.34 13.08
N LYS A 612 -12.76 -0.55 13.59
CA LYS A 612 -13.00 0.47 14.61
C LYS A 612 -13.74 1.71 14.11
N ALA A 613 -13.77 1.96 12.81
CA ALA A 613 -14.45 3.08 12.19
C ALA A 613 -15.29 2.61 11.00
N ALA A 614 -16.31 3.39 10.63
CA ALA A 614 -17.11 3.09 9.44
C ALA A 614 -16.25 3.27 8.16
N PRO A 615 -16.17 2.26 7.28
CA PRO A 615 -15.30 2.34 6.09
C PRO A 615 -15.73 3.40 5.08
N ASP A 616 -17.04 3.62 4.87
CA ASP A 616 -17.54 4.48 3.81
C ASP A 616 -17.02 5.92 3.86
N PRO A 617 -17.06 6.67 4.99
CA PRO A 617 -16.51 8.02 5.05
C PRO A 617 -15.01 8.04 4.75
N ILE A 618 -14.27 7.04 5.24
CA ILE A 618 -12.83 6.93 5.05
C ILE A 618 -12.53 6.72 3.56
N SER A 619 -13.17 5.75 2.93
CA SER A 619 -12.95 5.41 1.52
C SER A 619 -13.33 6.55 0.56
N VAL A 620 -14.37 7.32 0.89
CA VAL A 620 -14.77 8.50 0.10
C VAL A 620 -13.69 9.58 0.17
N THR A 621 -13.21 9.91 1.38
CA THR A 621 -12.17 10.93 1.57
C THR A 621 -10.87 10.53 0.85
N GLN A 622 -10.47 9.27 0.95
CA GLN A 622 -9.30 8.75 0.24
C GLN A 622 -9.45 8.81 -1.28
N ARG A 623 -10.62 8.47 -1.78
CA ARG A 623 -10.91 8.56 -3.22
C ARG A 623 -10.77 9.98 -3.73
N HIS A 624 -11.25 10.99 -2.99
CA HIS A 624 -11.08 12.39 -3.37
C HIS A 624 -9.60 12.78 -3.49
N LEU A 625 -8.76 12.37 -2.53
CA LEU A 625 -7.32 12.61 -2.60
C LEU A 625 -6.68 11.96 -3.84
N LEU A 626 -7.05 10.70 -4.15
CA LEU A 626 -6.53 9.98 -5.31
C LEU A 626 -7.02 10.59 -6.63
N GLU A 627 -8.27 11.03 -6.72
CA GLU A 627 -8.82 11.71 -7.90
C GLU A 627 -8.12 13.04 -8.12
N ALA A 628 -7.89 13.83 -7.06
CA ALA A 628 -7.12 15.05 -7.11
C ALA A 628 -5.68 14.82 -7.64
N SER A 629 -5.02 13.76 -7.20
CA SER A 629 -3.68 13.42 -7.71
C SER A 629 -3.67 13.11 -9.20
N ARG A 630 -4.70 12.42 -9.69
CA ARG A 630 -4.84 12.09 -11.12
C ARG A 630 -5.10 13.33 -11.97
N ALA A 631 -5.82 14.31 -11.44
CA ALA A 631 -6.05 15.57 -12.14
C ALA A 631 -4.76 16.31 -12.46
N LEU A 632 -3.70 16.12 -11.66
CA LEU A 632 -2.38 16.72 -11.92
C LEU A 632 -1.67 16.17 -13.18
N ASN A 633 -2.09 15.02 -13.70
CA ASN A 633 -1.54 14.45 -14.95
C ASN A 633 -2.07 15.12 -16.22
N ALA A 634 -3.16 15.86 -16.14
CA ALA A 634 -3.72 16.51 -17.31
C ALA A 634 -2.72 17.55 -17.86
N PRO A 635 -2.55 17.66 -19.20
CA PRO A 635 -1.70 18.68 -19.81
C PRO A 635 -2.06 20.11 -19.38
N TYR A 636 -3.30 20.30 -18.92
CA TYR A 636 -3.87 21.52 -18.38
C TYR A 636 -4.38 21.31 -16.95
N ALA A 637 -3.68 20.51 -16.15
CA ALA A 637 -4.05 20.32 -14.76
C ALA A 637 -4.13 21.68 -14.06
N HIS A 638 -5.31 22.06 -13.64
CA HIS A 638 -5.61 23.23 -12.81
C HIS A 638 -5.83 22.77 -11.37
N ILE A 639 -5.44 23.59 -10.42
CA ILE A 639 -5.68 23.29 -9.00
C ILE A 639 -7.14 23.56 -8.61
N ALA A 640 -7.84 24.39 -9.37
CA ALA A 640 -9.28 24.63 -9.22
C ALA A 640 -9.91 25.10 -10.53
N HIS A 641 -11.16 24.73 -10.76
CA HIS A 641 -11.93 25.10 -11.93
C HIS A 641 -13.39 25.31 -11.59
N TRP A 642 -13.88 26.52 -11.69
CA TRP A 642 -15.29 26.86 -11.56
C TRP A 642 -15.85 27.19 -12.93
N ASN A 643 -16.58 26.24 -13.50
CA ASN A 643 -17.24 26.40 -14.81
C ASN A 643 -18.62 27.05 -14.69
N PHE A 644 -19.14 27.25 -13.48
CA PHE A 644 -20.43 27.86 -13.17
C PHE A 644 -21.64 27.25 -13.90
N ASP A 645 -21.59 25.96 -14.17
CA ASP A 645 -22.67 25.20 -14.81
C ASP A 645 -23.72 24.66 -13.80
N ASP A 646 -23.56 24.93 -12.51
CA ASP A 646 -24.47 24.45 -11.46
C ASP A 646 -25.92 24.92 -11.67
N GLY A 647 -26.12 26.15 -12.16
CA GLY A 647 -27.39 26.72 -12.54
C GLY A 647 -28.33 27.02 -11.37
N GLN A 648 -28.02 26.61 -10.14
CA GLN A 648 -28.81 26.86 -8.94
C GLN A 648 -27.99 26.57 -7.66
N GLY A 649 -28.51 27.06 -6.52
CA GLY A 649 -27.88 26.78 -5.22
C GLY A 649 -27.00 27.91 -4.71
N TYR A 650 -26.38 27.69 -3.55
CA TYR A 650 -25.57 28.68 -2.82
C TYR A 650 -24.07 28.44 -2.96
N PHE A 651 -23.69 27.46 -3.72
CA PHE A 651 -22.28 27.11 -3.95
C PHE A 651 -21.98 27.04 -5.43
N ALA A 652 -20.82 27.56 -5.81
CA ALA A 652 -20.18 27.32 -7.09
C ALA A 652 -19.24 26.14 -6.94
N HIS A 653 -19.56 25.00 -7.53
CA HIS A 653 -18.76 23.78 -7.33
C HIS A 653 -17.46 23.83 -8.14
N ASP A 654 -16.39 23.41 -7.49
CA ASP A 654 -15.11 23.16 -8.17
C ASP A 654 -15.20 21.88 -9.02
N THR A 655 -15.16 22.05 -10.33
CA THR A 655 -15.17 20.94 -11.29
C THR A 655 -13.76 20.40 -11.59
N GLY A 656 -12.72 20.98 -10.96
CA GLY A 656 -11.33 20.53 -11.05
C GLY A 656 -11.02 19.29 -10.21
N GLY A 657 -12.01 18.78 -9.44
CA GLY A 657 -11.87 17.57 -8.63
C GLY A 657 -11.22 17.79 -7.25
N GLN A 658 -10.88 19.02 -6.91
CA GLN A 658 -10.21 19.39 -5.65
C GLN A 658 -11.18 19.81 -4.53
N ASN A 659 -12.47 19.93 -4.86
CA ASN A 659 -13.57 20.31 -3.97
C ASN A 659 -13.47 21.70 -3.33
N TYR A 660 -12.84 22.65 -3.99
CA TYR A 660 -12.79 24.06 -3.57
C TYR A 660 -14.06 24.81 -3.95
N SER A 661 -15.22 24.31 -3.53
CA SER A 661 -16.51 24.94 -3.82
C SER A 661 -16.64 26.28 -3.14
N GLY A 662 -16.98 27.31 -3.88
CA GLY A 662 -17.13 28.67 -3.39
C GLY A 662 -18.53 28.99 -2.92
N LEU A 663 -18.66 29.65 -1.75
CA LEU A 663 -19.93 30.13 -1.23
C LEU A 663 -20.37 31.41 -1.95
N LEU A 664 -21.56 31.45 -2.52
CA LEU A 664 -22.19 32.65 -3.07
C LEU A 664 -22.59 33.57 -1.94
N VAL A 665 -22.03 34.80 -1.90
CA VAL A 665 -22.27 35.80 -0.85
C VAL A 665 -23.06 36.96 -1.45
N ASN A 666 -24.07 37.40 -0.74
CA ASN A 666 -24.99 38.52 -1.05
C ASN A 666 -25.89 38.28 -2.27
N GLY A 667 -25.73 37.30 -3.05
CA GLY A 667 -26.70 36.81 -4.02
C GLY A 667 -26.33 36.89 -5.50
N PRO A 668 -25.09 36.54 -5.91
CA PRO A 668 -24.78 36.35 -7.33
C PRO A 668 -25.81 35.45 -8.00
N GLN A 669 -26.21 35.79 -9.21
CA GLN A 669 -27.30 35.11 -9.92
C GLN A 669 -26.74 34.15 -11.01
N TRP A 670 -27.23 32.93 -11.03
CA TRP A 670 -26.93 31.99 -12.12
C TRP A 670 -27.54 32.52 -13.44
N THR A 671 -26.73 32.53 -14.48
CA THR A 671 -27.11 33.04 -15.81
C THR A 671 -26.48 32.21 -16.92
N THR A 672 -26.83 32.52 -18.17
CA THR A 672 -26.16 31.89 -19.33
C THR A 672 -24.80 32.53 -19.54
N GLY A 673 -23.74 31.66 -19.65
CA GLY A 673 -22.35 32.03 -19.87
C GLY A 673 -21.97 32.12 -21.34
N LEU A 674 -20.67 32.26 -21.56
CA LEU A 674 -20.06 32.01 -22.89
C LEU A 674 -19.98 30.53 -23.17
N ILE A 675 -19.63 29.76 -22.12
CA ILE A 675 -19.52 28.29 -22.14
C ILE A 675 -20.55 27.75 -21.18
N SER A 676 -21.77 27.43 -21.68
CA SER A 676 -22.87 26.91 -20.89
C SER A 676 -23.39 27.87 -19.79
N GLY A 677 -22.98 27.75 -18.53
CA GLY A 677 -23.42 28.56 -17.38
C GLY A 677 -22.45 29.70 -17.02
N ALA A 678 -22.88 30.63 -16.18
CA ALA A 678 -22.08 31.70 -15.58
C ALA A 678 -22.70 32.21 -14.30
N LEU A 679 -21.96 32.99 -13.51
CA LEU A 679 -22.47 33.81 -12.44
C LEU A 679 -22.51 35.29 -12.84
N HIS A 680 -23.63 35.95 -12.57
CA HIS A 680 -23.81 37.37 -12.73
C HIS A 680 -23.78 38.05 -11.37
N PHE A 681 -23.05 39.14 -11.26
CA PHE A 681 -22.79 39.95 -10.07
C PHE A 681 -23.34 41.36 -10.30
N ASP A 682 -23.91 41.97 -9.28
CA ASP A 682 -24.59 43.27 -9.37
C ASP A 682 -23.65 44.49 -9.35
N GLY A 683 -22.39 44.26 -8.95
CA GLY A 683 -21.39 45.34 -8.79
C GLY A 683 -21.53 46.14 -7.54
N ILE A 684 -22.26 45.69 -6.53
CA ILE A 684 -22.50 46.39 -5.27
C ILE A 684 -21.84 45.67 -4.10
N ASP A 685 -22.18 44.37 -3.89
CA ASP A 685 -21.67 43.58 -2.79
C ASP A 685 -21.64 42.05 -3.09
N ASP A 686 -22.00 41.62 -4.28
CA ASP A 686 -21.99 40.23 -4.73
C ASP A 686 -20.56 39.70 -4.91
N PHE A 687 -20.29 38.49 -4.37
CA PHE A 687 -19.03 37.77 -4.63
C PHE A 687 -19.16 36.29 -4.32
N VAL A 688 -18.12 35.52 -4.72
CA VAL A 688 -17.96 34.13 -4.30
C VAL A 688 -16.72 34.04 -3.39
N ASP A 689 -16.90 33.47 -2.19
CA ASP A 689 -15.82 33.19 -1.25
C ASP A 689 -15.43 31.72 -1.35
N ILE A 690 -14.20 31.46 -1.73
CA ILE A 690 -13.68 30.09 -1.83
C ILE A 690 -13.34 29.50 -0.45
N GLY A 691 -13.11 30.36 0.56
CA GLY A 691 -12.81 29.92 1.93
C GLY A 691 -11.37 29.39 2.12
N HIS A 692 -10.58 29.33 1.07
CA HIS A 692 -9.22 28.77 1.06
C HIS A 692 -8.19 29.70 0.41
N ASN A 693 -6.93 29.64 0.86
CA ASN A 693 -5.80 30.34 0.28
C ASN A 693 -5.14 29.50 -0.82
N LEU A 694 -5.84 29.30 -1.94
CA LEU A 694 -5.47 28.36 -3.00
C LEU A 694 -4.12 28.59 -3.66
N ILE A 695 -3.69 29.85 -3.75
CA ILE A 695 -2.50 30.24 -4.52
C ILE A 695 -1.38 30.62 -3.55
N ASN A 696 -0.23 29.95 -3.69
CA ASN A 696 0.99 30.48 -3.09
C ASN A 696 1.45 31.71 -3.89
N THR A 697 1.05 32.90 -3.45
CA THR A 697 1.30 34.16 -4.16
C THR A 697 2.79 34.56 -4.21
N GLY A 698 3.67 33.84 -3.50
CA GLY A 698 5.13 33.97 -3.57
C GLY A 698 5.80 32.97 -4.52
N ALA A 699 5.04 32.13 -5.20
CA ALA A 699 5.53 31.10 -6.14
C ALA A 699 4.86 31.25 -7.51
N ASP A 700 5.19 30.35 -8.44
CA ASP A 700 4.59 30.34 -9.78
C ASP A 700 3.08 30.10 -9.72
N TYR A 701 2.31 30.89 -10.45
CA TYR A 701 0.89 30.66 -10.67
C TYR A 701 0.39 31.25 -11.99
N THR A 702 -0.72 30.71 -12.46
CA THR A 702 -1.53 31.28 -13.54
C THR A 702 -3.01 31.27 -13.15
N VAL A 703 -3.71 32.38 -13.37
CA VAL A 703 -5.15 32.46 -13.24
C VAL A 703 -5.77 32.90 -14.56
N ALA A 704 -6.88 32.27 -14.94
CA ALA A 704 -7.60 32.60 -16.17
C ALA A 704 -9.11 32.64 -15.90
N ALA A 705 -9.81 33.51 -16.60
CA ALA A 705 -11.25 33.65 -16.48
C ALA A 705 -11.86 34.26 -17.74
N TRP A 706 -13.07 33.85 -18.10
CA TRP A 706 -13.92 34.62 -18.99
C TRP A 706 -14.69 35.67 -18.17
N ALA A 707 -14.67 36.91 -18.60
CA ALA A 707 -15.27 38.04 -17.89
C ALA A 707 -16.01 38.96 -18.86
N ARG A 708 -17.20 39.41 -18.46
CA ARG A 708 -18.05 40.36 -19.21
C ARG A 708 -18.52 41.45 -18.27
N LEU A 709 -18.22 42.71 -18.61
CA LEU A 709 -18.73 43.88 -17.90
C LEU A 709 -20.05 44.34 -18.55
N ASP A 710 -21.02 44.66 -17.74
CA ASP A 710 -22.29 45.28 -18.19
C ASP A 710 -22.13 46.80 -18.27
N ARG A 711 -21.27 47.39 -17.43
CA ARG A 711 -20.97 48.84 -17.36
C ARG A 711 -19.49 49.07 -17.06
N LEU A 712 -19.01 50.26 -17.41
CA LEU A 712 -17.56 50.62 -17.34
C LEU A 712 -17.33 51.86 -16.43
N ASP A 713 -18.21 52.16 -15.50
CA ASP A 713 -18.25 53.39 -14.75
C ASP A 713 -17.52 53.35 -13.39
N HIS A 714 -16.99 52.20 -12.99
CA HIS A 714 -16.21 52.03 -11.77
C HIS A 714 -15.21 50.89 -11.87
N ASP A 715 -14.23 50.86 -10.97
CA ASP A 715 -13.24 49.82 -10.86
C ASP A 715 -13.90 48.50 -10.43
N ALA A 716 -13.53 47.39 -11.04
CA ALA A 716 -14.15 46.10 -10.81
C ALA A 716 -13.13 44.94 -10.85
N ALA A 717 -13.14 44.03 -9.91
CA ALA A 717 -12.25 42.88 -9.85
C ALA A 717 -12.94 41.56 -10.23
N VAL A 718 -12.33 40.80 -11.14
CA VAL A 718 -12.77 39.46 -11.52
C VAL A 718 -12.46 38.46 -10.41
N LEU A 719 -11.19 38.46 -9.95
CA LEU A 719 -10.75 37.61 -8.86
C LEU A 719 -9.48 38.17 -8.19
N GLY A 720 -9.24 37.77 -6.95
CA GLY A 720 -8.04 38.06 -6.21
C GLY A 720 -7.89 37.21 -4.96
N GLN A 721 -6.67 37.03 -4.46
CA GLN A 721 -6.44 36.35 -3.20
C GLN A 721 -6.11 37.35 -2.11
N ASP A 722 -6.80 37.27 -0.99
CA ASP A 722 -6.72 38.20 0.11
C ASP A 722 -5.49 38.00 0.99
N GLY A 723 -4.82 39.08 1.31
CA GLY A 723 -4.02 39.20 2.52
C GLY A 723 -4.90 39.59 3.70
N ARG A 724 -4.25 40.01 4.81
CA ARG A 724 -4.96 40.58 5.96
C ARG A 724 -5.55 41.94 5.64
N HIS A 725 -4.78 42.83 4.99
CA HIS A 725 -5.16 44.20 4.71
C HIS A 725 -5.51 44.47 3.25
N ILE A 726 -4.84 43.80 2.31
CA ILE A 726 -5.01 44.00 0.86
C ILE A 726 -5.01 42.68 0.12
N SER A 727 -5.57 42.63 -1.09
CA SER A 727 -5.40 41.48 -1.99
C SER A 727 -3.95 41.43 -2.50
N ALA A 728 -3.33 40.23 -2.47
CA ALA A 728 -1.95 40.01 -2.93
C ALA A 728 -1.83 40.17 -4.44
N PHE A 729 -2.84 39.76 -5.14
CA PHE A 729 -3.04 40.04 -6.56
C PHE A 729 -4.51 40.28 -6.85
N LYS A 730 -4.76 40.95 -7.97
CA LYS A 730 -6.12 41.07 -8.55
C LYS A 730 -6.07 41.16 -10.06
N LEU A 731 -6.97 40.42 -10.69
CA LEU A 731 -7.33 40.54 -12.10
C LEU A 731 -8.57 41.42 -12.15
N HIS A 732 -8.50 42.57 -12.80
CA HIS A 732 -9.49 43.61 -12.61
C HIS A 732 -9.64 44.54 -13.83
N TYR A 733 -10.62 45.45 -13.78
CA TYR A 733 -10.84 46.53 -14.67
C TYR A 733 -10.62 47.89 -13.92
N PHE A 734 -9.95 48.82 -14.53
CA PHE A 734 -9.77 50.22 -14.08
C PHE A 734 -10.64 51.17 -14.89
N ALA A 735 -11.54 51.89 -14.24
CA ALA A 735 -12.45 52.82 -14.87
C ALA A 735 -11.74 54.08 -15.42
N ASP A 736 -10.75 54.62 -14.68
CA ASP A 736 -10.01 55.80 -15.09
C ASP A 736 -9.20 55.60 -16.39
N SER A 737 -8.56 54.45 -16.55
CA SER A 737 -7.80 54.09 -17.77
C SER A 737 -8.69 53.40 -18.82
N GLN A 738 -9.86 52.93 -18.42
CA GLN A 738 -10.75 52.09 -19.21
C GLN A 738 -10.05 50.81 -19.73
N LEU A 739 -9.17 50.19 -18.94
CA LEU A 739 -8.40 49.00 -19.34
C LEU A 739 -8.59 47.85 -18.33
N PHE A 740 -8.56 46.64 -18.80
CA PHE A 740 -8.29 45.50 -17.93
C PHE A 740 -6.86 45.57 -17.42
N ALA A 741 -6.63 45.02 -16.22
CA ALA A 741 -5.34 45.04 -15.59
C ALA A 741 -5.08 43.81 -14.70
N PHE A 742 -3.79 43.52 -14.50
CA PHE A 742 -3.30 42.60 -13.52
C PHE A 742 -2.39 43.34 -12.52
N THR A 743 -2.79 43.38 -11.27
CA THR A 743 -2.05 44.03 -10.18
C THR A 743 -1.56 43.00 -9.19
N VAL A 744 -0.28 43.14 -8.77
CA VAL A 744 0.36 42.31 -7.72
C VAL A 744 0.99 43.21 -6.64
N ALA A 745 0.97 42.74 -5.39
CA ALA A 745 1.56 43.44 -4.26
C ALA A 745 2.74 42.66 -3.66
N LYS A 746 3.74 43.37 -3.10
CA LYS A 746 4.95 42.75 -2.51
C LYS A 746 4.78 42.32 -1.05
N ALA A 747 3.83 42.87 -0.35
CA ALA A 747 3.59 42.65 1.07
C ALA A 747 2.15 43.07 1.45
N ASP A 748 1.65 42.59 2.57
CA ASP A 748 0.35 42.95 3.14
C ASP A 748 0.38 44.35 3.82
N ASP A 749 0.64 45.37 3.04
CA ASP A 749 0.79 46.74 3.50
C ASP A 749 0.17 47.72 2.48
N LEU A 750 -0.62 48.68 2.94
CA LEU A 750 -1.23 49.71 2.11
C LEU A 750 -0.23 50.55 1.30
N ASN A 751 1.00 50.62 1.78
CA ASN A 751 2.12 51.33 1.11
C ASN A 751 3.03 50.37 0.33
N ALA A 752 2.68 49.09 0.25
CA ALA A 752 3.49 48.12 -0.48
C ALA A 752 3.66 48.52 -1.94
N LYS A 753 4.90 48.52 -2.40
CA LYS A 753 5.17 48.73 -3.82
C LYS A 753 4.69 47.52 -4.59
N GLY A 754 3.61 47.65 -5.33
CA GLY A 754 3.10 46.69 -6.28
C GLY A 754 3.51 46.99 -7.71
N LYS A 755 3.05 46.16 -8.62
CA LYS A 755 3.10 46.37 -10.06
C LYS A 755 1.72 46.20 -10.65
N THR A 756 1.41 46.98 -11.69
CA THR A 756 0.18 46.80 -12.48
C THR A 756 0.55 46.72 -13.95
N LEU A 757 0.09 45.67 -14.58
CA LEU A 757 0.10 45.47 -16.03
C LEU A 757 -1.26 45.87 -16.61
N HIS A 758 -1.25 46.41 -17.84
CA HIS A 758 -2.48 46.93 -18.44
C HIS A 758 -2.78 46.25 -19.78
N GLY A 759 -4.06 46.11 -20.07
CA GLY A 759 -4.54 45.73 -21.41
C GLY A 759 -4.24 46.77 -22.46
N SER A 760 -4.18 46.34 -23.69
CA SER A 760 -3.82 47.18 -24.85
C SER A 760 -5.01 48.00 -25.45
N SER A 761 -6.26 47.71 -25.03
CA SER A 761 -7.48 48.34 -25.54
C SER A 761 -8.61 48.34 -24.51
N SER A 762 -9.48 49.31 -24.60
CA SER A 762 -10.67 49.40 -23.74
C SER A 762 -11.68 48.31 -24.09
N PRO A 763 -12.22 47.57 -23.11
CA PRO A 763 -13.29 46.61 -23.34
C PRO A 763 -14.58 47.30 -23.81
N GLN A 764 -15.42 46.53 -24.44
CA GLN A 764 -16.80 46.97 -24.78
C GLN A 764 -17.80 46.36 -23.75
N PRO A 765 -18.79 47.10 -23.28
CA PRO A 765 -19.83 46.54 -22.46
C PRO A 765 -20.56 45.37 -23.12
N ASN A 766 -20.93 44.36 -22.33
CA ASN A 766 -21.63 43.15 -22.76
C ASN A 766 -20.81 42.25 -23.75
N VAL A 767 -19.51 42.44 -23.84
CA VAL A 767 -18.61 41.57 -24.61
C VAL A 767 -17.77 40.72 -23.66
N TRP A 768 -17.63 39.43 -23.97
CA TRP A 768 -16.80 38.50 -23.23
C TRP A 768 -15.33 38.65 -23.61
N TYR A 769 -14.46 38.66 -22.61
CA TYR A 769 -13.00 38.69 -22.74
C TYR A 769 -12.39 37.57 -21.92
N PHE A 770 -11.44 36.84 -22.51
CA PHE A 770 -10.62 35.89 -21.79
C PHE A 770 -9.41 36.59 -21.21
N LEU A 771 -9.31 36.63 -19.90
CA LEU A 771 -8.25 37.31 -19.16
C LEU A 771 -7.36 36.27 -18.51
N THR A 772 -6.03 36.37 -18.71
CA THR A 772 -5.09 35.47 -18.06
C THR A 772 -3.94 36.26 -17.44
N ALA A 773 -3.63 35.96 -16.19
CA ALA A 773 -2.52 36.56 -15.46
C ALA A 773 -1.55 35.47 -15.01
N VAL A 774 -0.25 35.71 -15.21
CA VAL A 774 0.84 34.78 -14.89
C VAL A 774 1.83 35.46 -13.96
N TYR A 775 2.23 34.76 -12.91
CA TYR A 775 3.43 35.11 -12.13
C TYR A 775 4.43 33.95 -12.25
N ASP A 776 5.61 34.26 -12.75
CA ASP A 776 6.76 33.38 -12.87
C ASP A 776 7.80 33.81 -11.82
N ALA A 777 7.79 33.16 -10.65
CA ALA A 777 8.69 33.46 -9.54
C ALA A 777 10.14 33.06 -9.87
N THR A 778 10.35 32.08 -10.75
CA THR A 778 11.66 31.60 -11.17
C THR A 778 12.38 32.62 -12.06
N SER A 779 11.66 33.20 -13.01
CA SER A 779 12.22 34.26 -13.89
C SER A 779 11.97 35.66 -13.35
N GLU A 780 11.29 35.82 -12.20
CA GLU A 780 10.87 37.08 -11.59
C GLU A 780 10.08 37.98 -12.55
N GLN A 781 9.10 37.39 -13.25
CA GLN A 781 8.28 38.06 -14.27
C GLN A 781 6.80 37.94 -13.96
N ILE A 782 6.04 38.96 -14.29
CA ILE A 782 4.59 38.92 -14.41
C ILE A 782 4.19 39.17 -15.85
N LYS A 783 3.11 38.48 -16.31
CA LYS A 783 2.59 38.62 -17.66
C LYS A 783 1.07 38.72 -17.61
N PHE A 784 0.50 39.50 -18.51
CA PHE A 784 -0.93 39.68 -18.67
C PHE A 784 -1.35 39.43 -20.12
N TYR A 785 -2.39 38.62 -20.29
CA TYR A 785 -2.94 38.23 -21.58
C TYR A 785 -4.42 38.61 -21.66
N VAL A 786 -4.85 39.05 -22.82
CA VAL A 786 -6.25 39.29 -23.18
C VAL A 786 -6.56 38.52 -24.46
N ASN A 787 -7.61 37.71 -24.42
CA ASN A 787 -8.05 36.84 -25.53
C ASN A 787 -6.90 35.97 -26.10
N GLY A 788 -6.12 35.36 -25.19
CA GLY A 788 -5.01 34.47 -25.54
C GLY A 788 -3.73 35.15 -26.02
N ALA A 789 -3.71 36.47 -26.19
CA ALA A 789 -2.55 37.24 -26.63
C ALA A 789 -1.87 37.96 -25.47
N LEU A 790 -0.54 37.88 -25.36
CA LEU A 790 0.25 38.67 -24.43
C LEU A 790 0.11 40.17 -24.74
N VAL A 791 -0.33 40.95 -23.74
CA VAL A 791 -0.57 42.39 -23.91
C VAL A 791 0.39 43.25 -23.08
N ASP A 792 0.93 42.72 -21.96
CA ASP A 792 1.89 43.42 -21.12
C ASP A 792 2.70 42.44 -20.25
N GLY A 793 3.90 42.84 -19.83
CA GLY A 793 4.75 42.08 -18.92
C GLY A 793 5.83 42.94 -18.27
N ASP A 794 6.20 42.68 -17.04
CA ASP A 794 7.22 43.41 -16.30
C ASP A 794 7.91 42.50 -15.25
N ALA A 795 9.09 42.97 -14.81
CA ALA A 795 9.80 42.28 -13.72
C ALA A 795 9.09 42.53 -12.37
N PHE A 796 8.90 41.47 -11.63
CA PHE A 796 8.31 41.48 -10.31
C PHE A 796 8.85 40.33 -9.47
N HIS A 797 9.23 40.64 -8.22
CA HIS A 797 9.62 39.61 -7.25
C HIS A 797 8.89 39.81 -5.93
N SER A 798 8.28 38.77 -5.44
CA SER A 798 7.66 38.70 -4.10
C SER A 798 7.79 37.28 -3.54
N THR A 799 8.12 37.19 -2.26
CA THR A 799 8.07 35.96 -1.47
C THR A 799 6.87 35.93 -0.54
N TRP A 800 5.98 36.91 -0.66
CA TRP A 800 4.80 37.01 0.19
C TRP A 800 3.75 36.01 -0.22
N HIS A 801 3.45 35.10 0.69
CA HIS A 801 2.29 34.22 0.62
C HIS A 801 1.11 34.84 1.36
N ALA A 802 0.03 35.14 0.63
CA ALA A 802 -1.18 35.73 1.20
C ALA A 802 -2.00 34.64 1.92
N PRO A 803 -2.34 34.83 3.21
CA PRO A 803 -2.99 33.80 4.01
C PRO A 803 -4.51 33.76 3.87
N GLY A 804 -5.11 34.72 3.15
CA GLY A 804 -6.56 34.84 3.06
C GLY A 804 -7.14 34.09 1.86
N SER A 805 -8.48 34.04 1.82
CA SER A 805 -9.28 33.36 0.82
C SER A 805 -9.09 33.92 -0.59
N LEU A 806 -9.14 33.04 -1.60
CA LEU A 806 -9.41 33.45 -2.97
C LEU A 806 -10.87 33.92 -3.06
N ALA A 807 -11.11 35.10 -3.67
CA ALA A 807 -12.44 35.64 -3.88
C ALA A 807 -12.67 35.95 -5.35
N ILE A 808 -13.88 35.67 -5.82
CA ILE A 808 -14.33 35.94 -7.20
C ILE A 808 -15.37 37.06 -7.17
N GLY A 809 -15.24 38.04 -8.04
CA GLY A 809 -16.15 39.16 -8.13
C GLY A 809 -15.82 40.35 -7.23
N ARG A 810 -14.67 40.34 -6.52
CA ARG A 810 -14.23 41.46 -5.66
C ARG A 810 -12.72 41.48 -5.41
N ALA A 811 -12.25 42.57 -4.82
CA ALA A 811 -10.92 42.73 -4.24
C ALA A 811 -11.01 43.18 -2.77
N LYS A 812 -9.84 43.30 -2.10
CA LYS A 812 -9.69 43.83 -0.74
C LYS A 812 -8.67 44.95 -0.69
N TRP A 813 -9.00 46.02 0.03
CA TRP A 813 -8.11 47.14 0.32
C TRP A 813 -8.45 47.77 1.66
N ASN A 814 -7.44 48.01 2.49
CA ASN A 814 -7.58 48.66 3.80
C ASN A 814 -8.66 47.96 4.67
N ASP A 815 -8.61 46.65 4.76
CA ASP A 815 -9.54 45.80 5.50
C ASP A 815 -10.98 45.77 4.96
N HIS A 816 -11.26 46.46 3.85
CA HIS A 816 -12.58 46.48 3.24
C HIS A 816 -12.62 45.73 1.92
N PHE A 817 -13.76 45.11 1.63
CA PHE A 817 -14.06 44.55 0.31
C PHE A 817 -14.44 45.67 -0.63
N ILE A 818 -13.86 45.66 -1.82
CA ILE A 818 -14.00 46.73 -2.81
C ILE A 818 -14.02 46.17 -4.22
N GLN A 819 -14.30 47.03 -5.21
CA GLN A 819 -14.23 46.70 -6.64
C GLN A 819 -15.10 45.50 -7.02
N PHE A 820 -16.35 45.49 -6.53
CA PHE A 820 -17.31 44.47 -6.88
C PHE A 820 -17.62 44.45 -8.38
N TRP A 821 -17.74 43.25 -8.95
CA TRP A 821 -17.87 43.04 -10.39
C TRP A 821 -19.29 43.35 -10.90
N PRO A 822 -19.48 44.26 -11.86
CA PRO A 822 -20.79 44.56 -12.45
C PRO A 822 -20.98 43.80 -13.78
N GLY A 823 -21.37 42.54 -13.77
CA GLY A 823 -21.50 41.74 -14.96
C GLY A 823 -21.33 40.25 -14.72
N ALA A 824 -21.01 39.50 -15.73
CA ALA A 824 -20.90 38.05 -15.63
C ALA A 824 -19.43 37.57 -15.67
N ILE A 825 -19.18 36.48 -14.94
CA ILE A 825 -17.90 35.76 -14.93
C ILE A 825 -18.19 34.27 -15.21
N ASP A 826 -17.29 33.64 -15.98
CA ASP A 826 -17.42 32.26 -16.43
C ASP A 826 -16.05 31.58 -16.51
N ASP A 827 -16.02 30.25 -16.41
CA ASP A 827 -14.88 29.35 -16.66
C ASP A 827 -13.56 29.82 -16.02
N ILE A 828 -13.56 29.99 -14.67
CA ILE A 828 -12.37 30.37 -13.92
C ILE A 828 -11.47 29.16 -13.69
N ARG A 829 -10.18 29.32 -14.01
CA ARG A 829 -9.15 28.30 -13.80
C ARG A 829 -7.95 28.83 -13.07
N VAL A 830 -7.47 28.06 -12.12
CA VAL A 830 -6.29 28.37 -11.30
C VAL A 830 -5.24 27.28 -11.49
N PHE A 831 -4.00 27.68 -11.74
CA PHE A 831 -2.86 26.80 -11.92
C PHE A 831 -1.74 27.20 -10.97
N ASP A 832 -1.02 26.24 -10.39
CA ASP A 832 0.17 26.45 -9.54
C ASP A 832 1.48 26.47 -10.34
N ARG A 833 1.41 26.77 -11.59
CA ARG A 833 2.53 26.82 -12.53
C ARG A 833 2.38 27.94 -13.55
N VAL A 834 3.48 28.25 -14.20
CA VAL A 834 3.50 29.12 -15.38
C VAL A 834 2.91 28.36 -16.56
N LEU A 835 1.86 28.89 -17.18
CA LEU A 835 1.41 28.43 -18.50
C LEU A 835 2.22 29.11 -19.60
N SER A 836 2.58 28.35 -20.63
CA SER A 836 3.17 28.88 -21.84
C SER A 836 2.15 29.66 -22.68
N ASP A 837 2.64 30.54 -23.55
CA ASP A 837 1.80 31.32 -24.50
C ASP A 837 0.91 30.39 -25.35
N ALA A 838 1.44 29.23 -25.76
CA ALA A 838 0.69 28.22 -26.52
C ALA A 838 -0.44 27.58 -25.71
N GLU A 839 -0.23 27.30 -24.42
CA GLU A 839 -1.25 26.76 -23.52
C GLU A 839 -2.36 27.78 -23.24
N ILE A 840 -2.00 29.06 -23.03
CA ILE A 840 -2.95 30.16 -22.83
C ILE A 840 -3.81 30.36 -24.07
N LEU A 841 -3.19 30.35 -25.25
CA LEU A 841 -3.93 30.43 -26.53
C LEU A 841 -4.85 29.21 -26.75
N ALA A 842 -4.43 28.03 -26.35
CA ALA A 842 -5.26 26.83 -26.43
C ALA A 842 -6.44 26.87 -25.44
N LEU A 843 -6.27 27.45 -24.25
CA LEU A 843 -7.38 27.69 -23.32
C LEU A 843 -8.40 28.68 -23.86
N TYR A 844 -7.94 29.77 -24.51
CA TYR A 844 -8.83 30.76 -25.14
C TYR A 844 -9.66 30.17 -26.29
N ASN A 845 -9.09 29.22 -27.06
CA ASN A 845 -9.73 28.61 -28.22
C ASN A 845 -10.67 27.44 -27.88
N ARG A 846 -10.80 27.08 -26.61
CA ARG A 846 -11.76 26.07 -26.14
C ARG A 846 -13.15 26.62 -26.03
#